data_08ed469d63441c4822f9790e05cc5fdc
#
_entry.id   08ed469d63441c4822f9790e05cc5fdc
#
_cell.length_a   1.000
_cell.length_b   1.000
_cell.length_c   1.000
_cell.angle_alpha   90.00
_cell.angle_beta   90.00
_cell.angle_gamma   90.00
#
_symmetry.space_group_name_H-M   'P 1'
#
loop_
_entity.id
_entity.type
_entity.pdbx_description
1 polymer ?
#
loop_
_entity_poly.entity_id
_entity_poly.type
_entity_poly.pdbx_seq_one_letter_code
_entity_poly.pdbx_strand_id
1 'polypeptide(L)'
;MGIALVFVTLALFLNLRVAFWVAAGLPFIFFGTLYFMTDSYTNMTLNEMTTFGFIMALGIVVDDAVVVGESVYATRKQYGDTLQNTIAGTHKVAIPTLFGVLTTVATFFALSNVSGGLGTLYSQFGTIVTLCLLLSVVESKLILPAHLAHLPTKTTPKKGIAGLWNKVQGKADAGLQWFNYRLYQPLLKVTVTYRYAAVLLFIALFVVVMSLPLTGAVRVSFFPSMQGDTVTANLSLYSDASFGQNERNLLLLEQNALEADRQLIAEKGAEGSGISSLQVTASGDQSGTITISLDESQPYSLDELSARWNALTGTLEGVKSLKIRSRREMVDGFKVELKSINEDTLIAANTAFQEVLEDIDGVYAIESSLTPGEAMMRFEITPQGRALGMDTQSLSQQLLKAFGGEIVQRYLRDKNEVKVRVRYPEEDRMNPSDVMNTQVRLDDGTVVPLSVVATVFQDVQQKQVVRIDGLRALTVSASVDSDIITSTELVNYLNESFVPQLEKQYQDLSLYFAGEAEQQAETQSSMQSVFILALLSIFALLAIPLKSYIQPLIIMTAIPFGIVGAIIGHWSNGLMLSLLSLNGILALSGVVVNDSLLLVSRFNALRREGMALENAVIEACTSRLRAVLLTSITTFVGLYPILGETSIQAQFLIPAAASLGYGILFATAITLLLIPALLLIYEDVAGIGARAKKSVLRVTG
;
A
#
# COMPACT_ATOMS: atom_id res chain seq x y z
N MET A 1 15.83 -13.69 -8.96
CA MET A 1 15.54 -13.36 -10.37
C MET A 1 16.00 -11.94 -10.71
N GLY A 2 15.64 -10.88 -9.98
CA GLY A 2 16.01 -9.48 -10.26
C GLY A 2 17.50 -9.22 -10.43
N ILE A 3 18.38 -9.72 -9.54
CA ILE A 3 19.84 -9.58 -9.65
C ILE A 3 20.38 -10.16 -10.97
N ALA A 4 19.85 -11.32 -11.38
CA ALA A 4 20.27 -11.93 -12.64
C ALA A 4 19.84 -11.11 -13.86
N LEU A 5 18.63 -10.56 -13.85
CA LEU A 5 18.13 -9.69 -14.91
C LEU A 5 18.92 -8.39 -14.99
N VAL A 6 19.20 -7.75 -13.85
CA VAL A 6 20.07 -6.56 -13.78
C VAL A 6 21.46 -6.88 -14.32
N PHE A 7 22.07 -8.00 -13.90
CA PHE A 7 23.38 -8.42 -14.41
C PHE A 7 23.39 -8.63 -15.93
N VAL A 8 22.36 -9.32 -16.47
CA VAL A 8 22.25 -9.53 -17.92
C VAL A 8 22.10 -8.21 -18.66
N THR A 9 21.28 -7.29 -18.16
CA THR A 9 21.09 -5.96 -18.75
C THR A 9 22.41 -5.16 -18.73
N LEU A 10 23.10 -5.16 -17.61
CA LEU A 10 24.41 -4.52 -17.50
C LEU A 10 25.45 -5.15 -18.44
N ALA A 11 25.49 -6.48 -18.50
CA ALA A 11 26.42 -7.21 -19.35
C ALA A 11 26.16 -6.96 -20.85
N LEU A 12 24.93 -6.65 -21.24
CA LEU A 12 24.56 -6.33 -22.62
C LEU A 12 25.12 -4.97 -23.07
N PHE A 13 25.10 -3.98 -22.20
CA PHE A 13 25.47 -2.60 -22.53
C PHE A 13 26.84 -2.19 -21.98
N LEU A 14 27.31 -2.74 -20.86
CA LEU A 14 28.65 -2.47 -20.31
C LEU A 14 29.62 -3.59 -20.67
N ASN A 15 30.91 -3.32 -20.48
CA ASN A 15 31.88 -4.40 -20.54
C ASN A 15 31.56 -5.47 -19.50
N LEU A 16 31.54 -6.74 -19.90
CA LEU A 16 31.17 -7.88 -19.06
C LEU A 16 31.90 -7.90 -17.70
N ARG A 17 33.17 -7.46 -17.69
CA ARG A 17 33.97 -7.39 -16.47
C ARG A 17 33.52 -6.27 -15.53
N VAL A 18 33.13 -5.11 -16.09
CA VAL A 18 32.55 -4.01 -15.32
C VAL A 18 31.21 -4.41 -14.78
N ALA A 19 30.34 -5.01 -15.63
CA ALA A 19 29.03 -5.52 -15.21
C ALA A 19 29.14 -6.55 -14.06
N PHE A 20 30.14 -7.44 -14.14
CA PHE A 20 30.40 -8.42 -13.09
C PHE A 20 30.75 -7.76 -11.74
N TRP A 21 31.65 -6.77 -11.73
CA TRP A 21 32.06 -6.13 -10.49
C TRP A 21 30.99 -5.22 -9.91
N VAL A 22 30.17 -4.57 -10.75
CA VAL A 22 28.98 -3.84 -10.30
C VAL A 22 27.98 -4.79 -9.63
N ALA A 23 27.68 -5.94 -10.25
CA ALA A 23 26.79 -6.93 -9.65
C ALA A 23 27.40 -7.59 -8.39
N ALA A 24 28.72 -7.79 -8.35
CA ALA A 24 29.43 -8.34 -7.19
C ALA A 24 29.46 -7.39 -5.99
N GLY A 25 29.20 -6.11 -6.18
CA GLY A 25 29.01 -5.12 -5.11
C GLY A 25 27.70 -5.29 -4.35
N LEU A 26 26.65 -5.84 -4.99
CA LEU A 26 25.32 -6.02 -4.36
C LEU A 26 25.35 -6.87 -3.08
N PRO A 27 26.05 -8.03 -3.03
CA PRO A 27 26.20 -8.79 -1.79
C PRO A 27 26.81 -7.97 -0.64
N PHE A 28 27.80 -7.13 -0.90
CA PHE A 28 28.37 -6.24 0.13
C PHE A 28 27.30 -5.31 0.72
N ILE A 29 26.48 -4.71 -0.14
CA ILE A 29 25.42 -3.78 0.28
C ILE A 29 24.35 -4.51 1.08
N PHE A 30 23.88 -5.66 0.57
CA PHE A 30 22.79 -6.40 1.22
C PHE A 30 23.23 -7.04 2.53
N PHE A 31 24.38 -7.72 2.57
CA PHE A 31 24.90 -8.29 3.83
C PHE A 31 25.29 -7.20 4.83
N GLY A 32 25.82 -6.06 4.35
CA GLY A 32 26.08 -4.90 5.19
C GLY A 32 24.79 -4.34 5.80
N THR A 33 23.71 -4.24 5.01
CA THR A 33 22.40 -3.79 5.51
C THR A 33 21.84 -4.78 6.53
N LEU A 34 21.91 -6.11 6.27
CA LEU A 34 21.51 -7.14 7.22
C LEU A 34 22.30 -7.05 8.55
N TYR A 35 23.58 -6.71 8.50
CA TYR A 35 24.40 -6.48 9.69
C TYR A 35 23.86 -5.29 10.52
N PHE A 36 23.47 -4.18 9.87
CA PHE A 36 22.89 -3.03 10.55
C PHE A 36 21.44 -3.25 11.02
N MET A 37 20.74 -4.30 10.55
CA MET A 37 19.42 -4.68 11.03
C MET A 37 19.46 -5.38 12.42
N THR A 38 20.62 -5.83 12.88
CA THR A 38 20.76 -6.54 14.16
C THR A 38 20.36 -5.67 15.36
N ASP A 39 20.11 -6.32 16.50
CA ASP A 39 19.69 -5.69 17.76
C ASP A 39 20.65 -4.59 18.25
N SER A 40 21.93 -4.68 17.84
CA SER A 40 22.96 -3.69 18.23
C SER A 40 22.78 -2.32 17.54
N TYR A 41 21.98 -2.22 16.47
CA TYR A 41 21.83 -1.00 15.67
C TYR A 41 20.38 -0.59 15.51
N THR A 42 19.63 -1.23 14.60
CA THR A 42 18.27 -0.81 14.28
C THR A 42 17.18 -1.74 14.82
N ASN A 43 17.55 -2.91 15.31
CA ASN A 43 16.63 -3.93 15.84
C ASN A 43 15.46 -4.23 14.89
N MET A 44 15.77 -4.43 13.62
CA MET A 44 14.76 -4.68 12.59
C MET A 44 14.71 -6.14 12.19
N THR A 45 13.52 -6.67 11.95
CA THR A 45 13.31 -8.04 11.50
C THR A 45 13.25 -8.12 9.97
N LEU A 46 13.58 -9.30 9.41
CA LEU A 46 13.28 -9.64 8.04
C LEU A 46 11.78 -9.95 7.93
N ASN A 47 11.04 -9.08 7.27
CA ASN A 47 9.61 -9.19 7.02
C ASN A 47 9.27 -8.68 5.59
N GLU A 48 8.00 -8.68 5.23
CA GLU A 48 7.56 -8.25 3.91
C GLU A 48 8.02 -6.84 3.56
N MET A 49 7.91 -5.88 4.50
CA MET A 49 8.29 -4.48 4.28
C MET A 49 9.79 -4.29 4.12
N THR A 50 10.59 -4.95 4.95
CA THR A 50 12.06 -4.90 4.85
C THR A 50 12.55 -5.60 3.59
N THR A 51 11.95 -6.73 3.22
CA THR A 51 12.25 -7.44 1.96
C THR A 51 11.90 -6.59 0.74
N PHE A 52 10.77 -5.89 0.77
CA PHE A 52 10.42 -4.92 -0.26
C PHE A 52 11.44 -3.79 -0.36
N GLY A 53 11.91 -3.28 0.78
CA GLY A 53 13.00 -2.31 0.82
C GLY A 53 14.25 -2.81 0.08
N PHE A 54 14.65 -4.06 0.25
CA PHE A 54 15.76 -4.67 -0.49
C PHE A 54 15.48 -4.77 -2.00
N ILE A 55 14.27 -5.16 -2.40
CA ILE A 55 13.90 -5.28 -3.81
C ILE A 55 13.90 -3.90 -4.49
N MET A 56 13.34 -2.89 -3.83
CA MET A 56 13.35 -1.51 -4.32
C MET A 56 14.77 -0.96 -4.41
N ALA A 57 15.59 -1.20 -3.37
CA ALA A 57 16.97 -0.78 -3.35
C ALA A 57 17.79 -1.42 -4.49
N LEU A 58 17.49 -2.66 -4.87
CA LEU A 58 18.22 -3.38 -5.93
C LEU A 58 18.31 -2.58 -7.24
N GLY A 59 17.21 -1.97 -7.67
CA GLY A 59 17.19 -1.14 -8.88
C GLY A 59 17.96 0.15 -8.72
N ILE A 60 17.83 0.82 -7.57
CA ILE A 60 18.36 2.16 -7.32
C ILE A 60 19.87 2.16 -7.02
N VAL A 61 20.31 1.16 -6.25
CA VAL A 61 21.70 1.05 -5.76
C VAL A 61 22.72 0.83 -6.89
N VAL A 62 22.29 0.15 -7.96
CA VAL A 62 23.14 -0.14 -9.11
C VAL A 62 23.47 1.11 -9.93
N ASP A 63 22.60 2.13 -9.92
CA ASP A 63 22.72 3.32 -10.76
C ASP A 63 24.05 4.07 -10.53
N ASP A 64 24.43 4.27 -9.27
CA ASP A 64 25.66 4.96 -8.92
C ASP A 64 26.92 4.17 -9.34
N ALA A 65 26.89 2.85 -9.12
CA ALA A 65 27.98 1.96 -9.52
C ALA A 65 28.17 1.92 -11.05
N VAL A 66 27.05 1.94 -11.81
CA VAL A 66 27.06 2.00 -13.28
C VAL A 66 27.74 3.28 -13.77
N VAL A 67 27.35 4.44 -13.25
CA VAL A 67 27.92 5.73 -13.66
C VAL A 67 29.39 5.81 -13.35
N VAL A 68 29.84 5.37 -12.18
CA VAL A 68 31.25 5.33 -11.79
C VAL A 68 32.02 4.33 -12.65
N GLY A 69 31.49 3.11 -12.82
CA GLY A 69 32.08 2.05 -13.62
C GLY A 69 32.28 2.48 -15.08
N GLU A 70 31.29 3.13 -15.68
CA GLU A 70 31.37 3.66 -17.04
C GLU A 70 32.40 4.78 -17.15
N SER A 71 32.44 5.73 -16.21
CA SER A 71 33.38 6.84 -16.19
C SER A 71 34.83 6.37 -16.06
N VAL A 72 35.09 5.40 -15.16
CA VAL A 72 36.39 4.78 -14.98
C VAL A 72 36.82 4.04 -16.26
N TYR A 73 35.94 3.21 -16.82
CA TYR A 73 36.22 2.45 -18.02
C TYR A 73 36.51 3.36 -19.22
N ALA A 74 35.68 4.39 -19.45
CA ALA A 74 35.90 5.35 -20.54
C ALA A 74 37.22 6.12 -20.39
N THR A 75 37.55 6.59 -19.19
CA THR A 75 38.80 7.34 -18.91
C THR A 75 40.01 6.45 -19.13
N ARG A 76 39.99 5.20 -18.64
CA ARG A 76 41.11 4.26 -18.85
C ARG A 76 41.28 3.83 -20.31
N LYS A 77 40.14 3.64 -21.01
CA LYS A 77 40.19 3.32 -22.46
C LYS A 77 40.79 4.43 -23.28
N GLN A 78 40.57 5.69 -22.89
CA GLN A 78 41.05 6.88 -23.60
C GLN A 78 42.53 7.21 -23.28
N TYR A 79 42.90 7.15 -21.98
CA TYR A 79 44.22 7.63 -21.51
C TYR A 79 45.16 6.52 -21.05
N GLY A 80 44.74 5.27 -21.06
CA GLY A 80 45.53 4.09 -20.69
C GLY A 80 45.16 3.47 -19.33
N ASP A 81 45.58 2.21 -19.16
CA ASP A 81 45.22 1.37 -17.99
C ASP A 81 46.16 1.65 -16.79
N THR A 82 46.03 2.84 -16.19
CA THR A 82 46.80 3.24 -15.00
C THR A 82 45.88 3.46 -13.79
N LEU A 83 46.47 3.35 -12.60
CA LEU A 83 45.76 3.67 -11.34
C LEU A 83 45.30 5.14 -11.31
N GLN A 84 46.16 6.06 -11.79
CA GLN A 84 45.81 7.49 -11.86
C GLN A 84 44.60 7.75 -12.72
N ASN A 85 44.45 7.06 -13.86
CA ASN A 85 43.30 7.19 -14.74
C ASN A 85 42.04 6.57 -14.12
N THR A 86 42.16 5.55 -13.26
CA THR A 86 41.05 5.02 -12.45
C THR A 86 40.58 6.07 -11.46
N ILE A 87 41.50 6.67 -10.71
CA ILE A 87 41.21 7.75 -9.75
C ILE A 87 40.57 8.95 -10.47
N ALA A 88 41.16 9.40 -11.59
CA ALA A 88 40.60 10.51 -12.37
C ALA A 88 39.20 10.24 -12.90
N GLY A 89 38.93 9.01 -13.39
CA GLY A 89 37.60 8.59 -13.83
C GLY A 89 36.57 8.59 -12.72
N THR A 90 36.96 8.15 -11.51
CA THR A 90 36.09 8.18 -10.32
C THR A 90 35.81 9.62 -9.87
N HIS A 91 36.86 10.46 -9.74
CA HIS A 91 36.69 11.85 -9.32
C HIS A 91 35.83 12.69 -10.25
N LYS A 92 35.83 12.40 -11.55
CA LYS A 92 35.03 13.12 -12.56
C LYS A 92 33.52 13.08 -12.27
N VAL A 93 33.05 12.03 -11.63
CA VAL A 93 31.62 11.84 -11.33
C VAL A 93 31.32 11.77 -9.82
N ALA A 94 32.34 11.73 -8.96
CA ALA A 94 32.21 11.49 -7.52
C ALA A 94 31.26 12.48 -6.82
N ILE A 95 31.43 13.79 -7.05
CA ILE A 95 30.61 14.81 -6.39
C ILE A 95 29.15 14.76 -6.85
N PRO A 96 28.82 14.80 -8.15
CA PRO A 96 27.42 14.71 -8.58
C PRO A 96 26.73 13.43 -8.12
N THR A 97 27.37 12.27 -8.22
CA THR A 97 26.77 11.01 -7.82
C THR A 97 26.61 10.91 -6.30
N LEU A 98 27.54 11.45 -5.50
CA LEU A 98 27.38 11.51 -4.04
C LEU A 98 26.13 12.33 -3.66
N PHE A 99 26.01 13.54 -4.21
CA PHE A 99 24.84 14.38 -3.91
C PHE A 99 23.55 13.79 -4.50
N GLY A 100 23.60 13.11 -5.63
CA GLY A 100 22.48 12.37 -6.20
C GLY A 100 21.99 11.28 -5.24
N VAL A 101 22.88 10.45 -4.70
CA VAL A 101 22.50 9.44 -3.69
C VAL A 101 21.96 10.10 -2.41
N LEU A 102 22.59 11.20 -1.95
CA LEU A 102 22.12 11.91 -0.76
C LEU A 102 20.71 12.50 -0.93
N THR A 103 20.32 12.94 -2.15
CA THR A 103 18.93 13.37 -2.40
C THR A 103 17.95 12.21 -2.28
N THR A 104 18.33 11.03 -2.75
CA THR A 104 17.53 9.81 -2.60
C THR A 104 17.46 9.37 -1.14
N VAL A 105 18.58 9.39 -0.42
CA VAL A 105 18.64 9.13 1.03
C VAL A 105 17.73 10.09 1.80
N ALA A 106 17.78 11.39 1.49
CA ALA A 106 16.94 12.39 2.15
C ALA A 106 15.44 12.09 1.97
N THR A 107 15.06 11.62 0.78
CA THR A 107 13.67 11.24 0.49
C THR A 107 13.22 10.01 1.30
N PHE A 108 14.03 8.94 1.32
CA PHE A 108 13.70 7.74 2.09
C PHE A 108 13.81 7.95 3.60
N PHE A 109 14.75 8.78 4.05
CA PHE A 109 14.82 9.19 5.45
C PHE A 109 13.60 10.03 5.85
N ALA A 110 13.13 10.93 5.00
CA ALA A 110 11.88 11.65 5.25
C ALA A 110 10.70 10.68 5.35
N LEU A 111 10.60 9.69 4.43
CA LEU A 111 9.56 8.66 4.46
C LEU A 111 9.60 7.82 5.74
N SER A 112 10.78 7.55 6.31
CA SER A 112 10.89 6.80 7.57
C SER A 112 10.35 7.57 8.79
N ASN A 113 10.00 8.84 8.65
CA ASN A 113 9.44 9.69 9.69
C ASN A 113 7.94 9.95 9.53
N VAL A 114 7.23 9.20 8.68
CA VAL A 114 5.77 9.26 8.58
C VAL A 114 5.14 8.79 9.87
N SER A 115 4.19 9.55 10.42
CA SER A 115 3.43 9.23 11.63
C SER A 115 2.10 8.55 11.29
N GLY A 116 1.44 8.01 12.31
CA GLY A 116 0.16 7.33 12.20
C GLY A 116 0.28 5.81 12.26
N GLY A 117 -0.83 5.10 12.15
CA GLY A 117 -0.89 3.63 12.26
C GLY A 117 0.02 2.89 11.29
N LEU A 118 0.21 3.44 10.09
CA LEU A 118 1.09 2.88 9.06
C LEU A 118 2.55 3.39 9.14
N GLY A 119 2.84 4.33 10.03
CA GLY A 119 4.18 4.92 10.16
C GLY A 119 5.29 3.89 10.41
N THR A 120 4.99 2.83 11.16
CA THR A 120 5.94 1.74 11.41
C THR A 120 6.33 0.99 10.14
N LEU A 121 5.39 0.78 9.20
CA LEU A 121 5.66 0.12 7.92
C LEU A 121 6.58 0.99 7.05
N TYR A 122 6.31 2.29 6.98
CA TYR A 122 7.14 3.25 6.24
C TYR A 122 8.53 3.41 6.83
N SER A 123 8.61 3.42 8.16
CA SER A 123 9.89 3.51 8.87
C SER A 123 10.80 2.33 8.54
N GLN A 124 10.27 1.12 8.55
CA GLN A 124 11.04 -0.08 8.19
C GLN A 124 11.54 -0.02 6.76
N PHE A 125 10.64 0.22 5.81
CA PHE A 125 10.97 0.33 4.39
C PHE A 125 11.99 1.44 4.11
N GLY A 126 11.73 2.67 4.58
CA GLY A 126 12.60 3.82 4.37
C GLY A 126 13.99 3.64 4.97
N THR A 127 14.08 3.02 6.15
CA THR A 127 15.36 2.75 6.83
C THR A 127 16.20 1.74 6.05
N ILE A 128 15.62 0.65 5.56
CA ILE A 128 16.36 -0.36 4.76
C ILE A 128 16.92 0.26 3.49
N VAL A 129 16.11 0.99 2.74
CA VAL A 129 16.57 1.63 1.50
C VAL A 129 17.66 2.66 1.81
N THR A 130 17.51 3.45 2.87
CA THR A 130 18.53 4.42 3.33
C THR A 130 19.86 3.73 3.63
N LEU A 131 19.85 2.62 4.37
CA LEU A 131 21.05 1.85 4.69
C LEU A 131 21.71 1.29 3.42
N CYS A 132 20.92 0.70 2.52
CA CYS A 132 21.43 0.21 1.23
C CYS A 132 22.08 1.32 0.41
N LEU A 133 21.48 2.50 0.34
CA LEU A 133 22.01 3.65 -0.38
C LEU A 133 23.30 4.20 0.25
N LEU A 134 23.38 4.28 1.56
CA LEU A 134 24.62 4.71 2.23
C LEU A 134 25.77 3.73 2.00
N LEU A 135 25.51 2.43 2.03
CA LEU A 135 26.50 1.39 1.71
C LEU A 135 26.88 1.40 0.23
N SER A 136 25.95 1.76 -0.69
CA SER A 136 26.24 1.88 -2.11
C SER A 136 27.25 2.99 -2.41
N VAL A 137 27.22 4.08 -1.63
CA VAL A 137 28.25 5.13 -1.75
C VAL A 137 29.63 4.58 -1.43
N VAL A 138 29.77 3.77 -0.39
CA VAL A 138 31.03 3.13 -0.03
C VAL A 138 31.48 2.16 -1.14
N GLU A 139 30.55 1.35 -1.63
CA GLU A 139 30.82 0.40 -2.72
C GLU A 139 31.27 1.12 -3.99
N SER A 140 30.51 2.08 -4.49
CA SER A 140 30.75 2.74 -5.78
C SER A 140 31.98 3.67 -5.77
N LYS A 141 32.32 4.28 -4.62
CA LYS A 141 33.46 5.23 -4.55
C LYS A 141 34.76 4.60 -4.09
N LEU A 142 34.73 3.52 -3.32
CA LEU A 142 35.91 2.90 -2.74
C LEU A 142 36.15 1.49 -3.27
N ILE A 143 35.16 0.61 -3.18
CA ILE A 143 35.31 -0.82 -3.49
C ILE A 143 35.39 -1.07 -5.00
N LEU A 144 34.41 -0.57 -5.75
CA LEU A 144 34.32 -0.77 -7.20
C LEU A 144 35.54 -0.21 -7.93
N PRO A 145 36.02 1.04 -7.71
CA PRO A 145 37.22 1.55 -8.37
C PRO A 145 38.47 0.72 -8.08
N ALA A 146 38.63 0.21 -6.87
CA ALA A 146 39.76 -0.66 -6.50
C ALA A 146 39.77 -1.94 -7.35
N HIS A 147 38.64 -2.58 -7.55
CA HIS A 147 38.54 -3.74 -8.42
C HIS A 147 38.76 -3.41 -9.90
N LEU A 148 38.18 -2.29 -10.36
CA LEU A 148 38.34 -1.84 -11.76
C LEU A 148 39.81 -1.45 -12.09
N ALA A 149 40.58 -1.03 -11.10
CA ALA A 149 41.99 -0.63 -11.30
C ALA A 149 42.87 -1.76 -11.88
N HIS A 150 42.53 -3.01 -11.61
CA HIS A 150 43.27 -4.18 -12.04
C HIS A 150 42.77 -4.77 -13.37
N LEU A 151 41.71 -4.26 -13.97
CA LEU A 151 41.11 -4.81 -15.18
C LEU A 151 41.69 -4.19 -16.44
N PRO A 152 42.21 -4.96 -17.43
CA PRO A 152 42.63 -4.42 -18.70
C PRO A 152 41.45 -3.99 -19.56
N THR A 153 41.53 -2.79 -20.16
CA THR A 153 40.48 -2.27 -21.06
C THR A 153 40.65 -2.76 -22.50
N LYS A 154 41.86 -3.16 -22.89
CA LYS A 154 42.13 -3.75 -24.22
C LYS A 154 41.65 -5.20 -24.25
N THR A 155 40.68 -5.48 -25.09
CA THR A 155 40.16 -6.83 -25.33
C THR A 155 40.81 -7.42 -26.56
N THR A 156 41.50 -8.58 -26.40
CA THR A 156 41.94 -9.39 -27.55
C THR A 156 40.72 -10.10 -28.16
N PRO A 157 40.66 -10.24 -29.50
CA PRO A 157 39.55 -10.97 -30.13
C PRO A 157 39.49 -12.40 -29.61
N LYS A 158 38.40 -12.77 -28.96
CA LYS A 158 38.18 -14.11 -28.43
C LYS A 158 37.37 -14.95 -29.41
N LYS A 159 37.76 -16.23 -29.59
CA LYS A 159 37.00 -17.25 -30.35
C LYS A 159 36.01 -18.01 -29.41
N GLY A 160 34.95 -18.59 -29.94
CA GLY A 160 34.00 -19.37 -29.18
C GLY A 160 32.86 -18.54 -28.57
N ILE A 161 32.29 -18.99 -27.43
CA ILE A 161 31.14 -18.38 -26.74
C ILE A 161 31.39 -16.89 -26.40
N ALA A 162 32.62 -16.56 -25.97
CA ALA A 162 32.98 -15.16 -25.69
C ALA A 162 33.01 -14.29 -26.96
N GLY A 163 33.30 -14.87 -28.14
CA GLY A 163 33.19 -14.17 -29.43
C GLY A 163 31.72 -13.93 -29.83
N LEU A 164 30.82 -14.87 -29.55
CA LEU A 164 29.41 -14.71 -29.78
C LEU A 164 28.84 -13.59 -28.88
N TRP A 165 29.21 -13.58 -27.60
CA TRP A 165 28.81 -12.52 -26.67
C TRP A 165 29.28 -11.13 -27.13
N ASN A 166 30.52 -10.99 -27.58
CA ASN A 166 31.03 -9.72 -28.11
C ASN A 166 30.24 -9.26 -29.34
N LYS A 167 29.75 -10.18 -30.18
CA LYS A 167 28.85 -9.83 -31.32
C LYS A 167 27.50 -9.31 -30.86
N VAL A 168 26.89 -9.95 -29.82
CA VAL A 168 25.63 -9.52 -29.24
C VAL A 168 25.78 -8.13 -28.62
N GLN A 169 26.83 -7.92 -27.80
CA GLN A 169 27.14 -6.64 -27.19
C GLN A 169 27.42 -5.55 -28.24
N GLY A 170 28.17 -5.89 -29.31
CA GLY A 170 28.42 -4.97 -30.42
C GLY A 170 27.13 -4.55 -31.15
N LYS A 171 26.17 -5.46 -31.33
CA LYS A 171 24.85 -5.13 -31.90
C LYS A 171 24.04 -4.23 -30.97
N ALA A 172 24.07 -4.48 -29.64
CA ALA A 172 23.39 -3.66 -28.66
C ALA A 172 23.97 -2.24 -28.64
N ASP A 173 25.30 -2.12 -28.63
CA ASP A 173 25.99 -0.81 -28.69
C ASP A 173 25.68 -0.08 -30.00
N ALA A 174 25.73 -0.76 -31.15
CA ALA A 174 25.35 -0.19 -32.43
C ALA A 174 23.90 0.27 -32.50
N GLY A 175 22.96 -0.50 -31.87
CA GLY A 175 21.58 -0.13 -31.72
C GLY A 175 21.40 1.14 -30.87
N LEU A 176 22.13 1.25 -29.77
CA LEU A 176 22.09 2.43 -28.91
C LEU A 176 22.69 3.67 -29.62
N GLN A 177 23.78 3.50 -30.37
CA GLN A 177 24.36 4.57 -31.18
C GLN A 177 23.42 5.00 -32.31
N TRP A 178 22.76 4.04 -33.01
CA TRP A 178 21.76 4.34 -33.99
C TRP A 178 20.59 5.15 -33.40
N PHE A 179 20.08 4.75 -32.21
CA PHE A 179 19.06 5.47 -31.46
C PHE A 179 19.52 6.90 -31.14
N ASN A 180 20.75 7.04 -30.61
CA ASN A 180 21.30 8.33 -30.29
C ASN A 180 21.37 9.28 -31.49
N TYR A 181 21.97 8.83 -32.59
CA TYR A 181 22.26 9.72 -33.74
C TYR A 181 21.04 9.87 -34.67
N ARG A 182 20.20 8.84 -34.82
CA ARG A 182 19.08 8.85 -35.79
C ARG A 182 17.79 9.33 -35.20
N LEU A 183 17.56 9.12 -33.92
CA LEU A 183 16.29 9.44 -33.29
C LEU A 183 16.44 10.56 -32.24
N TYR A 184 17.28 10.35 -31.23
CA TYR A 184 17.39 11.25 -30.10
C TYR A 184 17.98 12.62 -30.46
N GLN A 185 19.15 12.66 -31.12
CA GLN A 185 19.83 13.90 -31.46
C GLN A 185 19.01 14.84 -32.38
N PRO A 186 18.33 14.34 -33.44
CA PRO A 186 17.39 15.17 -34.20
C PRO A 186 16.22 15.70 -33.37
N LEU A 187 15.61 14.84 -32.52
CA LEU A 187 14.51 15.24 -31.65
C LEU A 187 14.98 16.31 -30.65
N LEU A 188 16.15 16.12 -30.04
CA LEU A 188 16.74 17.09 -29.12
C LEU A 188 17.01 18.46 -29.82
N LYS A 189 17.49 18.45 -31.06
CA LYS A 189 17.68 19.69 -31.85
C LYS A 189 16.36 20.41 -32.09
N VAL A 190 15.30 19.69 -32.42
CA VAL A 190 13.96 20.27 -32.57
C VAL A 190 13.49 20.86 -31.23
N THR A 191 13.64 20.13 -30.13
CA THR A 191 13.29 20.59 -28.78
C THR A 191 14.05 21.86 -28.37
N VAL A 192 15.35 21.92 -28.66
CA VAL A 192 16.22 23.07 -28.39
C VAL A 192 15.80 24.28 -29.22
N THR A 193 15.48 24.08 -30.51
CA THR A 193 15.04 25.14 -31.42
C THR A 193 13.66 25.69 -31.04
N TYR A 194 12.71 24.79 -30.74
CA TYR A 194 11.33 25.14 -30.39
C TYR A 194 11.06 25.00 -28.88
N ARG A 195 12.02 25.43 -28.03
CA ARG A 195 12.03 25.20 -26.57
C ARG A 195 10.75 25.61 -25.86
N TYR A 196 10.15 26.73 -26.22
CA TYR A 196 8.88 27.19 -25.61
C TYR A 196 7.69 26.28 -25.99
N ALA A 197 7.61 25.87 -27.25
CA ALA A 197 6.57 24.93 -27.70
C ALA A 197 6.71 23.56 -27.07
N ALA A 198 7.95 23.07 -26.88
CA ALA A 198 8.23 21.80 -26.20
C ALA A 198 7.77 21.86 -24.74
N VAL A 199 8.07 22.93 -24.00
CA VAL A 199 7.61 23.10 -22.61
C VAL A 199 6.09 23.13 -22.54
N LEU A 200 5.41 23.88 -23.45
CA LEU A 200 3.94 23.90 -23.51
C LEU A 200 3.33 22.53 -23.80
N LEU A 201 3.95 21.73 -24.68
CA LEU A 201 3.53 20.34 -24.96
C LEU A 201 3.63 19.48 -23.71
N PHE A 202 4.74 19.58 -22.95
CA PHE A 202 4.89 18.82 -21.71
C PHE A 202 3.90 19.27 -20.63
N ILE A 203 3.63 20.57 -20.52
CA ILE A 203 2.59 21.08 -19.59
C ILE A 203 1.20 20.55 -20.01
N ALA A 204 0.86 20.57 -21.29
CA ALA A 204 -0.40 20.02 -21.77
C ALA A 204 -0.53 18.53 -21.46
N LEU A 205 0.53 17.74 -21.70
CA LEU A 205 0.58 16.32 -21.34
C LEU A 205 0.39 16.11 -19.84
N PHE A 206 1.06 16.91 -19.01
CA PHE A 206 0.89 16.88 -17.55
C PHE A 206 -0.56 17.10 -17.15
N VAL A 207 -1.22 18.14 -17.67
CA VAL A 207 -2.62 18.46 -17.35
C VAL A 207 -3.55 17.33 -17.78
N VAL A 208 -3.36 16.78 -18.98
CA VAL A 208 -4.19 15.67 -19.48
C VAL A 208 -4.05 14.42 -18.60
N VAL A 209 -2.82 14.04 -18.23
CA VAL A 209 -2.62 12.84 -17.41
C VAL A 209 -3.10 13.05 -15.97
N MET A 210 -2.88 14.25 -15.41
CA MET A 210 -3.38 14.59 -14.07
C MET A 210 -4.92 14.65 -14.00
N SER A 211 -5.62 14.75 -15.14
CA SER A 211 -7.08 14.65 -15.18
C SER A 211 -7.60 13.20 -15.05
N LEU A 212 -6.79 12.17 -15.31
CA LEU A 212 -7.22 10.77 -15.25
C LEU A 212 -7.72 10.35 -13.85
N PRO A 213 -7.02 10.67 -12.74
CA PRO A 213 -7.56 10.41 -11.42
C PRO A 213 -8.82 11.24 -11.10
N LEU A 214 -8.91 12.47 -11.60
CA LEU A 214 -10.06 13.35 -11.35
C LEU A 214 -11.32 12.91 -12.11
N THR A 215 -11.15 12.25 -13.26
CA THR A 215 -12.26 11.73 -14.07
C THR A 215 -12.65 10.29 -13.72
N GLY A 216 -11.98 9.67 -12.74
CA GLY A 216 -12.20 8.28 -12.37
C GLY A 216 -11.62 7.24 -13.34
N ALA A 217 -10.92 7.68 -14.41
CA ALA A 217 -10.25 6.76 -15.34
C ALA A 217 -9.10 5.97 -14.67
N VAL A 218 -8.50 6.55 -13.65
CA VAL A 218 -7.61 5.86 -12.69
C VAL A 218 -8.19 6.08 -11.31
N ARG A 219 -8.70 5.04 -10.70
CA ARG A 219 -9.32 5.16 -9.37
C ARG A 219 -8.28 5.38 -8.30
N VAL A 220 -8.68 6.10 -7.25
CA VAL A 220 -7.86 6.37 -6.08
C VAL A 220 -8.49 5.65 -4.89
N SER A 221 -7.73 4.74 -4.28
CA SER A 221 -8.10 4.05 -3.05
C SER A 221 -6.97 4.19 -2.05
N PHE A 222 -7.29 4.29 -0.76
CA PHE A 222 -6.24 4.39 0.24
C PHE A 222 -5.43 3.10 0.33
N PHE A 223 -6.09 1.94 0.46
CA PHE A 223 -5.45 0.64 0.35
C PHE A 223 -5.64 0.04 -1.04
N PRO A 224 -4.63 -0.68 -1.58
CA PRO A 224 -4.82 -1.44 -2.80
C PRO A 224 -5.81 -2.58 -2.56
N SER A 225 -6.67 -2.87 -3.52
CA SER A 225 -7.49 -4.08 -3.47
C SER A 225 -6.59 -5.31 -3.65
N MET A 226 -6.65 -6.25 -2.70
CA MET A 226 -5.85 -7.47 -2.75
C MET A 226 -6.78 -8.66 -2.98
N GLN A 227 -6.47 -9.46 -4.00
CA GLN A 227 -7.13 -10.74 -4.14
C GLN A 227 -6.66 -11.68 -3.03
N GLY A 228 -7.63 -12.33 -2.34
CA GLY A 228 -7.32 -13.40 -1.39
C GLY A 228 -6.84 -14.67 -2.11
N ASP A 229 -6.45 -15.64 -1.33
CA ASP A 229 -6.18 -17.02 -1.75
C ASP A 229 -7.34 -17.96 -1.38
N THR A 230 -8.32 -17.43 -0.66
CA THR A 230 -9.50 -18.13 -0.15
C THR A 230 -10.75 -17.27 -0.27
N VAL A 231 -11.91 -17.91 -0.39
CA VAL A 231 -13.20 -17.26 -0.15
C VAL A 231 -13.63 -17.57 1.27
N THR A 232 -13.99 -16.52 2.03
CA THR A 232 -14.44 -16.66 3.41
C THR A 232 -15.86 -16.14 3.56
N ALA A 233 -16.73 -16.93 4.22
CA ALA A 233 -18.03 -16.48 4.69
C ALA A 233 -18.00 -16.36 6.21
N ASN A 234 -18.18 -15.14 6.70
CA ASN A 234 -18.29 -14.86 8.14
C ASN A 234 -19.75 -14.62 8.48
N LEU A 235 -20.31 -15.54 9.26
CA LEU A 235 -21.69 -15.50 9.73
C LEU A 235 -21.71 -14.97 11.16
N SER A 236 -22.58 -14.00 11.43
CA SER A 236 -22.90 -13.52 12.77
C SER A 236 -24.43 -13.50 12.95
N LEU A 237 -24.90 -14.09 14.00
CA LEU A 237 -26.32 -14.16 14.35
C LEU A 237 -26.66 -13.18 15.48
N TYR A 238 -27.95 -12.89 15.64
CA TYR A 238 -28.39 -12.14 16.81
C TYR A 238 -28.15 -12.93 18.09
N SER A 239 -28.14 -12.23 19.22
CA SER A 239 -27.75 -12.77 20.54
C SER A 239 -28.72 -13.83 21.10
N ASP A 240 -29.91 -13.91 20.58
CA ASP A 240 -30.94 -14.90 20.93
C ASP A 240 -30.84 -16.21 20.12
N ALA A 241 -29.94 -16.27 19.15
CA ALA A 241 -29.73 -17.46 18.33
C ALA A 241 -29.21 -18.64 19.15
N SER A 242 -29.68 -19.83 18.81
CA SER A 242 -29.20 -21.08 19.38
C SER A 242 -28.08 -21.69 18.54
N PHE A 243 -27.27 -22.56 19.15
CA PHE A 243 -26.24 -23.31 18.41
C PHE A 243 -26.86 -24.11 17.24
N GLY A 244 -28.03 -24.73 17.42
CA GLY A 244 -28.70 -25.45 16.35
C GLY A 244 -29.15 -24.54 15.19
N GLN A 245 -29.43 -23.27 15.42
CA GLN A 245 -29.70 -22.31 14.35
C GLN A 245 -28.40 -21.92 13.62
N ASN A 246 -27.32 -21.67 14.37
CA ASN A 246 -26.02 -21.42 13.80
C ASN A 246 -25.54 -22.58 12.92
N GLU A 247 -25.65 -23.81 13.42
CA GLU A 247 -25.28 -25.02 12.67
C GLU A 247 -26.11 -25.17 11.38
N ARG A 248 -27.45 -24.99 11.43
CA ARG A 248 -28.30 -25.06 10.23
C ARG A 248 -27.90 -24.01 9.19
N ASN A 249 -27.63 -22.77 9.62
CA ASN A 249 -27.22 -21.70 8.71
C ASN A 249 -25.85 -22.00 8.08
N LEU A 250 -24.89 -22.53 8.86
CA LEU A 250 -23.57 -22.92 8.33
C LEU A 250 -23.69 -24.08 7.34
N LEU A 251 -24.51 -25.10 7.61
CA LEU A 251 -24.75 -26.19 6.67
C LEU A 251 -25.42 -25.72 5.38
N LEU A 252 -26.34 -24.76 5.46
CA LEU A 252 -26.97 -24.17 4.28
C LEU A 252 -25.96 -23.35 3.46
N LEU A 253 -25.13 -22.58 4.13
CA LEU A 253 -24.01 -21.84 3.48
C LEU A 253 -23.04 -22.80 2.79
N GLU A 254 -22.67 -23.90 3.42
CA GLU A 254 -21.83 -24.93 2.81
C GLU A 254 -22.47 -25.52 1.55
N GLN A 255 -23.76 -25.90 1.63
CA GLN A 255 -24.49 -26.43 0.48
C GLN A 255 -24.54 -25.44 -0.68
N ASN A 256 -24.77 -24.16 -0.40
CA ASN A 256 -24.80 -23.11 -1.41
C ASN A 256 -23.44 -22.86 -2.03
N ALA A 257 -22.36 -22.98 -1.26
CA ALA A 257 -20.98 -22.87 -1.79
C ALA A 257 -20.66 -24.02 -2.76
N LEU A 258 -21.02 -25.26 -2.39
CA LEU A 258 -20.84 -26.44 -3.26
C LEU A 258 -21.72 -26.39 -4.50
N GLU A 259 -22.90 -25.78 -4.41
CA GLU A 259 -23.78 -25.57 -5.56
C GLU A 259 -23.23 -24.47 -6.49
N ALA A 260 -22.65 -23.39 -5.92
CA ALA A 260 -21.98 -22.35 -6.68
C ALA A 260 -20.79 -22.92 -7.49
N ASP A 261 -19.97 -23.75 -6.88
CA ASP A 261 -18.89 -24.48 -7.54
C ASP A 261 -19.41 -25.33 -8.70
N ARG A 262 -20.44 -26.16 -8.47
CA ARG A 262 -21.03 -26.99 -9.53
C ARG A 262 -21.55 -26.21 -10.71
N GLN A 263 -22.23 -25.07 -10.46
CA GLN A 263 -22.77 -24.22 -11.52
C GLN A 263 -21.63 -23.58 -12.34
N LEU A 264 -20.57 -23.08 -11.68
CA LEU A 264 -19.43 -22.46 -12.35
C LEU A 264 -18.64 -23.49 -13.17
N ILE A 265 -18.41 -24.69 -12.65
CA ILE A 265 -17.77 -25.80 -13.39
C ILE A 265 -18.59 -26.14 -14.65
N ALA A 266 -19.92 -26.27 -14.52
CA ALA A 266 -20.81 -26.58 -15.63
C ALA A 266 -20.82 -25.45 -16.70
N GLU A 267 -20.87 -24.20 -16.29
CA GLU A 267 -20.83 -23.04 -17.20
C GLU A 267 -19.51 -22.95 -17.98
N LYS A 268 -18.39 -23.32 -17.36
CA LYS A 268 -17.07 -23.32 -18.00
C LYS A 268 -16.79 -24.61 -18.80
N GLY A 269 -17.70 -25.59 -18.77
CA GLY A 269 -17.56 -26.86 -19.48
C GLY A 269 -16.44 -27.76 -18.95
N ALA A 270 -16.10 -27.63 -17.66
CA ALA A 270 -15.09 -28.43 -16.98
C ALA A 270 -15.72 -29.59 -16.21
N GLU A 271 -14.91 -30.53 -15.74
CA GLU A 271 -15.33 -31.69 -14.94
C GLU A 271 -14.65 -31.64 -13.56
N GLY A 272 -15.35 -32.15 -12.54
CA GLY A 272 -14.83 -32.23 -11.18
C GLY A 272 -15.34 -31.11 -10.27
N SER A 273 -14.55 -30.72 -9.26
CA SER A 273 -14.77 -29.59 -8.35
C SER A 273 -13.57 -28.65 -8.41
N GLY A 274 -13.83 -27.35 -8.42
CA GLY A 274 -12.79 -26.33 -8.31
C GLY A 274 -12.34 -26.08 -6.88
N ILE A 275 -13.08 -26.63 -5.88
CA ILE A 275 -12.77 -26.49 -4.45
C ILE A 275 -11.73 -27.55 -4.05
N SER A 276 -10.57 -27.12 -3.58
CA SER A 276 -9.53 -28.00 -3.04
C SER A 276 -9.75 -28.32 -1.56
N SER A 277 -10.20 -27.36 -0.78
CA SER A 277 -10.56 -27.55 0.63
C SER A 277 -11.70 -26.64 1.05
N LEU A 278 -12.55 -27.16 1.94
CA LEU A 278 -13.62 -26.43 2.57
C LEU A 278 -13.58 -26.70 4.07
N GLN A 279 -13.53 -25.64 4.86
CA GLN A 279 -13.53 -25.71 6.32
C GLN A 279 -14.73 -24.94 6.87
N VAL A 280 -15.52 -25.60 7.70
CA VAL A 280 -16.63 -24.99 8.45
C VAL A 280 -16.25 -24.94 9.94
N THR A 281 -16.34 -23.77 10.54
CA THR A 281 -16.04 -23.54 11.95
C THR A 281 -17.21 -22.83 12.61
N ALA A 282 -17.85 -23.45 13.59
CA ALA A 282 -18.83 -22.81 14.46
C ALA A 282 -18.10 -22.27 15.70
N SER A 283 -18.24 -20.97 15.95
CA SER A 283 -17.64 -20.29 17.12
C SER A 283 -18.74 -19.92 18.11
N GLY A 284 -19.20 -20.92 18.87
CA GLY A 284 -20.33 -20.77 19.80
C GLY A 284 -21.68 -20.71 19.10
N ASP A 285 -22.67 -20.11 19.79
CA ASP A 285 -24.04 -20.09 19.34
C ASP A 285 -24.34 -19.06 18.26
N GLN A 286 -23.50 -18.01 18.16
CA GLN A 286 -23.85 -16.77 17.44
C GLN A 286 -22.91 -16.48 16.25
N SER A 287 -21.90 -17.27 16.03
CA SER A 287 -20.95 -17.00 14.93
C SER A 287 -20.38 -18.26 14.31
N GLY A 288 -19.99 -18.14 13.06
CA GLY A 288 -19.29 -19.19 12.35
C GLY A 288 -18.59 -18.66 11.12
N THR A 289 -17.64 -19.44 10.64
CA THR A 289 -16.84 -19.09 9.46
C THR A 289 -16.74 -20.30 8.54
N ILE A 290 -16.92 -20.07 7.26
CA ILE A 290 -16.60 -21.04 6.21
C ILE A 290 -15.45 -20.48 5.40
N THR A 291 -14.39 -21.28 5.24
CA THR A 291 -13.22 -20.92 4.42
C THR A 291 -13.08 -21.94 3.30
N ILE A 292 -12.97 -21.43 2.08
CA ILE A 292 -12.86 -22.24 0.86
C ILE A 292 -11.56 -21.86 0.14
N SER A 293 -10.73 -22.86 -0.15
CA SER A 293 -9.57 -22.74 -1.06
C SER A 293 -9.89 -23.40 -2.39
N LEU A 294 -9.42 -22.79 -3.48
CA LEU A 294 -9.58 -23.36 -4.81
C LEU A 294 -8.34 -24.16 -5.24
N ASP A 295 -8.52 -25.07 -6.16
CA ASP A 295 -7.43 -25.77 -6.84
C ASP A 295 -6.74 -24.80 -7.83
N GLU A 296 -5.42 -24.94 -8.05
CA GLU A 296 -4.68 -24.09 -8.99
C GLU A 296 -5.14 -24.24 -10.44
N SER A 297 -5.80 -25.35 -10.78
CA SER A 297 -6.28 -25.67 -12.12
C SER A 297 -7.74 -25.31 -12.38
N GLN A 298 -8.45 -24.67 -11.41
CA GLN A 298 -9.87 -24.36 -11.55
C GLN A 298 -10.14 -23.38 -12.70
N PRO A 299 -11.31 -23.50 -13.38
CA PRO A 299 -11.63 -22.68 -14.54
C PRO A 299 -12.28 -21.33 -14.23
N TYR A 300 -12.51 -20.99 -12.95
CA TYR A 300 -13.15 -19.78 -12.47
C TYR A 300 -12.32 -19.13 -11.35
N SER A 301 -12.56 -17.83 -11.09
CA SER A 301 -11.86 -17.06 -10.06
C SER A 301 -12.57 -17.12 -8.70
N LEU A 302 -11.83 -16.73 -7.64
CA LEU A 302 -12.39 -16.55 -6.30
C LEU A 302 -13.52 -15.51 -6.28
N ASP A 303 -13.42 -14.46 -7.08
CA ASP A 303 -14.47 -13.42 -7.19
C ASP A 303 -15.74 -13.99 -7.83
N GLU A 304 -15.61 -14.83 -8.88
CA GLU A 304 -16.76 -15.50 -9.50
C GLU A 304 -17.46 -16.44 -8.51
N LEU A 305 -16.67 -17.21 -7.71
CA LEU A 305 -17.25 -18.07 -6.67
C LEU A 305 -17.95 -17.25 -5.59
N SER A 306 -17.31 -16.21 -5.08
CA SER A 306 -17.87 -15.33 -4.05
C SER A 306 -19.19 -14.70 -4.50
N ALA A 307 -19.23 -14.16 -5.71
CA ALA A 307 -20.44 -13.55 -6.28
C ALA A 307 -21.58 -14.56 -6.46
N ARG A 308 -21.29 -15.75 -7.01
CA ARG A 308 -22.29 -16.81 -7.21
C ARG A 308 -22.78 -17.36 -5.88
N TRP A 309 -21.90 -17.60 -4.94
CA TRP A 309 -22.24 -18.05 -3.60
C TRP A 309 -23.14 -17.06 -2.88
N ASN A 310 -22.83 -15.77 -2.92
CA ASN A 310 -23.66 -14.72 -2.33
C ASN A 310 -25.05 -14.68 -2.96
N ALA A 311 -25.15 -14.78 -4.29
CA ALA A 311 -26.41 -14.79 -5.02
C ALA A 311 -27.30 -16.00 -4.66
N LEU A 312 -26.70 -17.20 -4.45
CA LEU A 312 -27.44 -18.40 -4.06
C LEU A 312 -27.86 -18.40 -2.59
N THR A 313 -27.13 -17.70 -1.73
CA THR A 313 -27.40 -17.74 -0.29
C THR A 313 -28.66 -16.96 0.09
N GLY A 314 -28.90 -15.82 -0.53
CA GLY A 314 -30.08 -15.00 -0.21
C GLY A 314 -30.12 -14.55 1.26
N THR A 315 -31.33 -14.38 1.79
CA THR A 315 -31.55 -13.97 3.20
C THR A 315 -31.68 -15.20 4.11
N LEU A 316 -30.88 -15.23 5.18
CA LEU A 316 -30.90 -16.28 6.20
C LEU A 316 -31.65 -15.81 7.47
N GLU A 317 -32.32 -16.73 8.15
CA GLU A 317 -33.04 -16.39 9.37
C GLU A 317 -32.14 -16.13 10.57
N GLY A 318 -32.43 -15.09 11.35
CA GLY A 318 -31.71 -14.75 12.58
C GLY A 318 -30.29 -14.26 12.35
N VAL A 319 -29.95 -13.89 11.12
CA VAL A 319 -28.60 -13.38 10.76
C VAL A 319 -28.54 -11.89 11.03
N LYS A 320 -27.55 -11.50 11.84
CA LYS A 320 -27.18 -10.12 12.08
C LYS A 320 -26.30 -9.59 10.94
N SER A 321 -25.33 -10.40 10.49
CA SER A 321 -24.50 -10.09 9.34
C SER A 321 -23.97 -11.37 8.68
N LEU A 322 -23.83 -11.30 7.36
CA LEU A 322 -23.17 -12.31 6.55
C LEU A 322 -22.21 -11.60 5.56
N LYS A 323 -20.92 -11.95 5.63
CA LYS A 323 -19.90 -11.38 4.77
C LYS A 323 -19.23 -12.51 3.99
N ILE A 324 -19.55 -12.65 2.70
CA ILE A 324 -18.88 -13.58 1.78
C ILE A 324 -17.87 -12.78 0.97
N ARG A 325 -16.59 -13.09 1.13
CA ARG A 325 -15.47 -12.31 0.56
C ARG A 325 -14.41 -13.21 -0.07
N SER A 326 -13.94 -12.80 -1.24
CA SER A 326 -12.75 -13.32 -1.92
C SER A 326 -11.53 -12.42 -1.71
N ARG A 327 -11.76 -11.15 -1.34
CA ARG A 327 -10.72 -10.12 -1.17
C ARG A 327 -10.40 -9.92 0.31
N ARG A 328 -9.12 -9.64 0.57
CA ARG A 328 -8.65 -9.35 1.92
C ARG A 328 -8.72 -7.84 2.18
N GLU A 329 -9.53 -7.43 3.10
CA GLU A 329 -9.55 -6.06 3.61
C GLU A 329 -8.56 -5.94 4.79
N MET A 330 -7.71 -4.91 4.77
CA MET A 330 -6.77 -4.64 5.87
C MET A 330 -7.44 -3.91 7.03
N VAL A 331 -8.45 -3.11 6.73
CA VAL A 331 -9.23 -2.30 7.68
C VAL A 331 -10.66 -2.26 7.15
N ASP A 332 -11.66 -2.05 8.02
CA ASP A 332 -13.04 -1.83 7.59
C ASP A 332 -13.09 -0.72 6.53
N GLY A 333 -13.62 -1.04 5.36
CA GLY A 333 -13.66 -0.13 4.22
C GLY A 333 -14.45 1.14 4.54
N PHE A 334 -15.61 0.98 5.16
CA PHE A 334 -16.42 2.09 5.67
C PHE A 334 -16.77 1.88 7.13
N LYS A 335 -16.57 2.92 7.93
CA LYS A 335 -16.96 2.94 9.34
C LYS A 335 -17.23 4.36 9.78
N VAL A 336 -18.41 4.60 10.39
CA VAL A 336 -18.78 5.87 10.99
C VAL A 336 -19.16 5.67 12.44
N GLU A 337 -18.66 6.53 13.31
CA GLU A 337 -18.99 6.64 14.72
C GLU A 337 -19.97 7.81 14.91
N LEU A 338 -21.13 7.51 15.44
CA LEU A 338 -22.20 8.45 15.77
C LEU A 338 -22.17 8.65 17.28
N LYS A 339 -22.04 9.89 17.75
CA LYS A 339 -21.95 10.22 19.18
C LYS A 339 -23.01 11.27 19.52
N SER A 340 -23.80 11.04 20.58
CA SER A 340 -24.77 12.01 21.11
C SER A 340 -25.05 11.75 22.60
N ILE A 341 -25.58 12.76 23.27
CA ILE A 341 -26.10 12.63 24.63
C ILE A 341 -27.49 11.95 24.58
N ASN A 342 -28.24 12.18 23.50
CA ASN A 342 -29.61 11.67 23.32
C ASN A 342 -29.58 10.33 22.56
N GLU A 343 -30.15 9.30 23.17
CA GLU A 343 -30.26 7.95 22.59
C GLU A 343 -31.16 7.90 21.36
N ASP A 344 -32.30 8.64 21.40
CA ASP A 344 -33.22 8.69 20.26
C ASP A 344 -32.60 9.29 19.03
N THR A 345 -31.77 10.34 19.22
CA THR A 345 -30.97 10.94 18.14
C THR A 345 -29.98 9.93 17.54
N LEU A 346 -29.31 9.12 18.38
CA LEU A 346 -28.37 8.09 17.93
C LEU A 346 -29.07 7.01 17.10
N ILE A 347 -30.21 6.53 17.59
CA ILE A 347 -30.99 5.49 16.90
C ILE A 347 -31.50 6.01 15.56
N ALA A 348 -32.06 7.21 15.52
CA ALA A 348 -32.53 7.82 14.28
C ALA A 348 -31.43 8.07 13.27
N ALA A 349 -30.27 8.59 13.71
CA ALA A 349 -29.11 8.81 12.86
C ALA A 349 -28.53 7.48 12.34
N ASN A 350 -28.46 6.45 13.19
CA ASN A 350 -28.01 5.12 12.79
C ASN A 350 -28.90 4.51 11.70
N THR A 351 -30.23 4.60 11.85
CA THR A 351 -31.17 4.12 10.84
C THR A 351 -31.03 4.88 9.53
N ALA A 352 -30.94 6.21 9.59
CA ALA A 352 -30.75 7.03 8.39
C ALA A 352 -29.44 6.70 7.66
N PHE A 353 -28.35 6.39 8.38
CA PHE A 353 -27.09 5.94 7.75
C PHE A 353 -27.24 4.58 7.08
N GLN A 354 -27.93 3.63 7.72
CA GLN A 354 -28.16 2.30 7.11
C GLN A 354 -28.99 2.42 5.83
N GLU A 355 -30.08 3.19 5.84
CA GLU A 355 -30.94 3.41 4.67
C GLU A 355 -30.18 4.05 3.50
N VAL A 356 -29.37 5.08 3.77
CA VAL A 356 -28.56 5.72 2.71
C VAL A 356 -27.50 4.80 2.16
N LEU A 357 -26.87 3.97 2.99
CA LEU A 357 -25.84 3.02 2.54
C LEU A 357 -26.44 1.88 1.70
N GLU A 358 -27.68 1.45 2.00
CA GLU A 358 -28.40 0.42 1.22
C GLU A 358 -28.71 0.87 -0.21
N ASP A 359 -28.89 2.19 -0.42
CA ASP A 359 -29.22 2.78 -1.73
C ASP A 359 -27.97 3.02 -2.61
N ILE A 360 -26.76 2.79 -2.10
CA ILE A 360 -25.50 3.05 -2.83
C ILE A 360 -24.97 1.76 -3.46
N ASP A 361 -24.86 1.75 -4.78
CA ASP A 361 -24.28 0.62 -5.51
C ASP A 361 -22.82 0.37 -5.09
N GLY A 362 -22.48 -0.89 -4.82
CA GLY A 362 -21.16 -1.32 -4.39
C GLY A 362 -20.95 -1.28 -2.87
N VAL A 363 -21.94 -0.86 -2.08
CA VAL A 363 -21.94 -0.97 -0.62
C VAL A 363 -22.73 -2.21 -0.21
N TYR A 364 -22.17 -3.04 0.66
CA TYR A 364 -22.78 -4.28 1.10
C TYR A 364 -22.36 -4.64 2.53
N ALA A 365 -23.01 -5.66 3.12
CA ALA A 365 -22.73 -6.13 4.49
C ALA A 365 -22.73 -4.99 5.51
N ILE A 366 -23.79 -4.15 5.46
CA ILE A 366 -23.98 -3.03 6.36
C ILE A 366 -24.29 -3.57 7.76
N GLU A 367 -23.50 -3.18 8.72
CA GLU A 367 -23.60 -3.58 10.12
C GLU A 367 -23.78 -2.37 11.03
N SER A 368 -24.63 -2.52 12.04
CA SER A 368 -24.75 -1.54 13.11
C SER A 368 -24.35 -2.17 14.45
N SER A 369 -23.72 -1.37 15.30
CA SER A 369 -23.51 -1.75 16.70
C SER A 369 -24.79 -1.64 17.56
N LEU A 370 -25.84 -1.04 16.99
CA LEU A 370 -27.16 -1.06 17.62
C LEU A 370 -27.69 -2.50 17.60
N THR A 371 -27.69 -3.13 18.75
CA THR A 371 -28.29 -4.45 18.91
C THR A 371 -29.66 -4.29 19.58
N PRO A 372 -30.70 -4.98 19.06
CA PRO A 372 -31.92 -5.12 19.83
C PRO A 372 -31.56 -5.65 21.22
N GLY A 373 -32.15 -5.07 22.25
CA GLY A 373 -31.90 -5.57 23.59
C GLY A 373 -32.32 -7.04 23.70
N GLU A 374 -31.66 -7.79 24.54
CA GLU A 374 -32.06 -9.17 24.84
C GLU A 374 -33.29 -9.16 25.74
N ALA A 375 -34.28 -9.94 25.36
CA ALA A 375 -35.43 -10.17 26.22
C ALA A 375 -34.99 -10.82 27.53
N MET A 376 -35.24 -10.20 28.64
CA MET A 376 -34.89 -10.71 29.95
C MET A 376 -36.10 -10.77 30.87
N MET A 377 -36.03 -11.69 31.85
CA MET A 377 -36.98 -11.74 32.97
C MET A 377 -36.34 -11.10 34.17
N ARG A 378 -36.93 -10.02 34.66
CA ARG A 378 -36.56 -9.36 35.89
C ARG A 378 -37.46 -9.86 37.03
N PHE A 379 -36.82 -10.28 38.10
CA PHE A 379 -37.52 -10.80 39.27
C PHE A 379 -37.49 -9.78 40.41
N GLU A 380 -38.63 -9.47 40.96
CA GLU A 380 -38.75 -8.64 42.17
C GLU A 380 -39.37 -9.47 43.30
N ILE A 381 -38.68 -9.55 44.45
CA ILE A 381 -39.17 -10.29 45.60
C ILE A 381 -40.36 -9.56 46.19
N THR A 382 -41.48 -10.26 46.33
CA THR A 382 -42.71 -9.75 46.91
C THR A 382 -42.53 -9.46 48.41
N PRO A 383 -43.36 -8.57 49.03
CA PRO A 383 -43.37 -8.40 50.48
C PRO A 383 -43.57 -9.72 51.22
N GLN A 384 -44.40 -10.61 50.68
CA GLN A 384 -44.61 -11.94 51.22
C GLN A 384 -43.36 -12.81 51.14
N GLY A 385 -42.64 -12.78 50.02
CA GLY A 385 -41.38 -13.51 49.85
C GLY A 385 -40.30 -13.05 50.84
N ARG A 386 -40.21 -11.73 51.10
CA ARG A 386 -39.31 -11.19 52.13
C ARG A 386 -39.70 -11.64 53.52
N ALA A 387 -40.98 -11.67 53.85
CA ALA A 387 -41.48 -12.15 55.12
C ALA A 387 -41.20 -13.64 55.34
N LEU A 388 -41.14 -14.42 54.25
CA LEU A 388 -40.71 -15.83 54.26
C LEU A 388 -39.20 -16.06 54.27
N GLY A 389 -38.40 -14.99 54.33
CA GLY A 389 -36.93 -15.07 54.41
C GLY A 389 -36.22 -15.17 53.05
N MET A 390 -36.93 -15.03 51.90
CA MET A 390 -36.30 -15.08 50.58
C MET A 390 -35.49 -13.80 50.31
N ASP A 391 -34.22 -13.94 50.01
CA ASP A 391 -33.37 -12.84 49.55
C ASP A 391 -33.05 -12.95 48.06
N THR A 392 -32.54 -11.87 47.49
CA THR A 392 -32.25 -11.77 46.06
C THR A 392 -31.14 -12.73 45.62
N GLN A 393 -30.13 -12.94 46.47
CA GLN A 393 -29.00 -13.81 46.16
C GLN A 393 -29.41 -15.28 46.13
N SER A 394 -30.18 -15.72 47.13
CA SER A 394 -30.69 -17.09 47.23
C SER A 394 -31.62 -17.39 46.04
N LEU A 395 -32.56 -16.47 45.74
CA LEU A 395 -33.45 -16.63 44.58
C LEU A 395 -32.68 -16.72 43.25
N SER A 396 -31.75 -15.80 43.02
CA SER A 396 -30.95 -15.77 41.79
C SER A 396 -30.12 -17.04 41.60
N GLN A 397 -29.49 -17.54 42.67
CA GLN A 397 -28.70 -18.78 42.60
C GLN A 397 -29.55 -19.99 42.29
N GLN A 398 -30.73 -20.10 42.89
CA GLN A 398 -31.63 -21.21 42.65
C GLN A 398 -32.14 -21.23 41.21
N LEU A 399 -32.58 -20.08 40.68
CA LEU A 399 -33.03 -19.96 39.28
C LEU A 399 -31.88 -20.21 38.30
N LEU A 400 -30.71 -19.65 38.55
CA LEU A 400 -29.51 -19.88 37.69
C LEU A 400 -29.17 -21.37 37.62
N LYS A 401 -29.19 -22.08 38.78
CA LYS A 401 -28.88 -23.52 38.82
C LYS A 401 -29.94 -24.37 38.14
N ALA A 402 -31.22 -23.99 38.30
CA ALA A 402 -32.34 -24.73 37.73
C ALA A 402 -32.34 -24.61 36.17
N PHE A 403 -32.24 -23.40 35.64
CA PHE A 403 -32.37 -23.11 34.20
C PHE A 403 -31.02 -23.07 33.48
N GLY A 404 -30.01 -22.45 34.04
CA GLY A 404 -28.66 -22.38 33.49
C GLY A 404 -27.84 -23.64 33.72
N GLY A 405 -28.13 -24.34 34.80
CA GLY A 405 -27.44 -25.54 35.25
C GLY A 405 -26.20 -25.29 36.07
N GLU A 406 -25.87 -26.27 36.88
CA GLU A 406 -24.65 -26.30 37.72
C GLU A 406 -23.70 -27.42 37.26
N ILE A 407 -22.42 -27.13 37.15
CA ILE A 407 -21.39 -28.15 36.86
C ILE A 407 -21.06 -28.84 38.19
N VAL A 408 -21.62 -30.01 38.40
CA VAL A 408 -21.48 -30.78 39.65
C VAL A 408 -20.21 -31.63 39.69
N GLN A 409 -19.67 -31.97 38.52
CA GLN A 409 -18.47 -32.78 38.41
C GLN A 409 -17.69 -32.44 37.14
N ARG A 410 -16.35 -32.51 37.22
CA ARG A 410 -15.41 -32.45 36.09
C ARG A 410 -14.47 -33.62 36.17
N TYR A 411 -14.23 -34.28 35.06
CA TYR A 411 -13.21 -35.33 34.98
C TYR A 411 -12.57 -35.35 33.61
N LEU A 412 -11.35 -35.85 33.56
CA LEU A 412 -10.61 -35.99 32.32
C LEU A 412 -10.95 -37.36 31.70
N ARG A 413 -11.26 -37.39 30.42
CA ARG A 413 -11.35 -38.57 29.60
C ARG A 413 -10.39 -38.40 28.42
N ASP A 414 -9.33 -39.20 28.43
CA ASP A 414 -8.20 -39.04 27.50
C ASP A 414 -7.61 -37.65 27.50
N LYS A 415 -7.83 -36.86 26.46
CA LYS A 415 -7.37 -35.46 26.31
C LYS A 415 -8.46 -34.43 26.55
N ASN A 416 -9.69 -34.88 26.85
CA ASN A 416 -10.85 -34.00 26.96
C ASN A 416 -11.34 -33.86 28.40
N GLU A 417 -11.64 -32.62 28.82
CA GLU A 417 -12.36 -32.36 30.07
C GLU A 417 -13.86 -32.60 29.86
N VAL A 418 -14.43 -33.56 30.60
CA VAL A 418 -15.88 -33.85 30.59
C VAL A 418 -16.50 -33.15 31.77
N LYS A 419 -17.54 -32.34 31.51
CA LYS A 419 -18.31 -31.61 32.53
C LYS A 419 -19.67 -32.26 32.69
N VAL A 420 -20.02 -32.63 33.92
CA VAL A 420 -21.37 -33.08 34.26
C VAL A 420 -22.17 -31.87 34.73
N ARG A 421 -23.15 -31.45 33.92
CA ARG A 421 -24.04 -30.34 34.21
C ARG A 421 -25.42 -30.88 34.58
N VAL A 422 -25.98 -30.41 35.70
CA VAL A 422 -27.34 -30.72 36.16
C VAL A 422 -28.18 -29.46 35.98
N ARG A 423 -29.32 -29.60 35.30
CA ARG A 423 -30.32 -28.55 35.09
C ARG A 423 -31.68 -29.18 34.85
N TYR A 424 -32.73 -28.35 34.80
CA TYR A 424 -34.07 -28.86 34.44
C TYR A 424 -34.07 -29.49 33.02
N PRO A 425 -34.96 -30.47 32.79
CA PRO A 425 -35.19 -31.03 31.47
C PRO A 425 -35.55 -29.95 30.46
N GLU A 426 -35.34 -30.22 29.19
CA GLU A 426 -35.61 -29.24 28.12
C GLU A 426 -37.10 -28.84 28.10
N GLU A 427 -37.96 -29.79 28.30
CA GLU A 427 -39.42 -29.58 28.32
C GLU A 427 -39.87 -28.57 29.37
N ASP A 428 -39.20 -28.49 30.54
CA ASP A 428 -39.51 -27.63 31.66
C ASP A 428 -38.82 -26.24 31.61
N ARG A 429 -38.21 -25.89 30.49
CA ARG A 429 -37.48 -24.62 30.32
C ARG A 429 -37.58 -23.99 28.93
N MET A 430 -38.56 -24.46 28.12
CA MET A 430 -38.78 -23.92 26.78
C MET A 430 -39.65 -22.67 26.78
N ASN A 431 -40.54 -22.49 27.77
CA ASN A 431 -41.48 -21.39 27.82
C ASN A 431 -41.25 -20.48 29.02
N PRO A 432 -41.52 -19.17 28.92
CA PRO A 432 -41.46 -18.25 30.06
C PRO A 432 -42.37 -18.66 31.23
N SER A 433 -43.48 -19.34 30.96
CA SER A 433 -44.39 -19.89 31.98
C SER A 433 -43.77 -20.96 32.87
N ASP A 434 -42.79 -21.70 32.34
CA ASP A 434 -42.09 -22.77 33.08
C ASP A 434 -41.28 -22.18 34.23
N VAL A 435 -40.72 -20.98 34.04
CA VAL A 435 -40.00 -20.24 35.08
C VAL A 435 -40.95 -19.86 36.21
N MET A 436 -42.16 -19.40 35.90
CA MET A 436 -43.16 -18.99 36.93
C MET A 436 -43.67 -20.15 37.77
N ASN A 437 -43.72 -21.34 37.19
CA ASN A 437 -44.18 -22.56 37.87
C ASN A 437 -43.06 -23.26 38.66
N THR A 438 -41.84 -22.75 38.57
CA THR A 438 -40.66 -23.32 39.25
C THR A 438 -40.85 -23.29 40.77
N GLN A 439 -40.38 -24.32 41.44
CA GLN A 439 -40.36 -24.43 42.88
C GLN A 439 -39.04 -23.86 43.42
N VAL A 440 -39.13 -22.97 44.42
CA VAL A 440 -37.98 -22.41 45.12
C VAL A 440 -37.97 -22.83 46.58
N ARG A 441 -36.80 -23.01 47.15
CA ARG A 441 -36.62 -23.45 48.52
C ARG A 441 -36.30 -22.25 49.44
N LEU A 442 -37.03 -22.14 50.51
CA LEU A 442 -36.77 -21.18 51.60
C LEU A 442 -35.65 -21.67 52.52
N ASP A 443 -35.13 -20.79 53.38
CA ASP A 443 -34.05 -21.11 54.32
C ASP A 443 -34.42 -22.19 55.32
N ASP A 444 -35.69 -22.29 55.69
CA ASP A 444 -36.22 -23.32 56.57
C ASP A 444 -36.40 -24.70 55.90
N GLY A 445 -36.08 -24.79 54.57
CA GLY A 445 -36.24 -26.00 53.78
C GLY A 445 -37.60 -26.17 53.14
N THR A 446 -38.58 -25.31 53.39
CA THR A 446 -39.89 -25.32 52.79
C THR A 446 -39.79 -25.01 51.28
N VAL A 447 -40.53 -25.72 50.45
CA VAL A 447 -40.58 -25.52 49.01
C VAL A 447 -41.91 -24.83 48.64
N VAL A 448 -41.78 -23.70 47.92
CA VAL A 448 -42.92 -22.89 47.51
C VAL A 448 -42.81 -22.53 46.02
N PRO A 449 -43.92 -22.29 45.31
CA PRO A 449 -43.87 -21.79 43.95
C PRO A 449 -43.20 -20.42 43.87
N LEU A 450 -42.43 -20.16 42.79
CA LEU A 450 -41.81 -18.86 42.56
C LEU A 450 -42.80 -17.70 42.62
N SER A 451 -43.99 -17.89 42.10
CA SER A 451 -45.08 -16.90 42.09
C SER A 451 -45.50 -16.40 43.48
N VAL A 452 -45.19 -17.14 44.54
CA VAL A 452 -45.46 -16.73 45.92
C VAL A 452 -44.40 -15.73 46.43
N VAL A 453 -43.16 -15.93 46.04
CA VAL A 453 -41.99 -15.17 46.56
C VAL A 453 -41.53 -14.06 45.65
N ALA A 454 -41.81 -14.12 44.33
CA ALA A 454 -41.37 -13.12 43.38
C ALA A 454 -42.43 -12.82 42.31
N THR A 455 -42.39 -11.59 41.82
CA THR A 455 -43.10 -11.14 40.60
C THR A 455 -42.09 -11.08 39.45
N VAL A 456 -42.50 -11.49 38.27
CA VAL A 456 -41.68 -11.49 37.07
C VAL A 456 -42.16 -10.40 36.12
N PHE A 457 -41.19 -9.61 35.65
CA PHE A 457 -41.44 -8.60 34.64
C PHE A 457 -40.64 -8.98 33.38
N GLN A 458 -41.28 -8.87 32.24
CA GLN A 458 -40.55 -8.95 30.97
C GLN A 458 -39.93 -7.57 30.74
N ASP A 459 -38.64 -7.56 30.49
CA ASP A 459 -37.83 -6.36 30.23
C ASP A 459 -36.88 -6.63 29.08
N VAL A 460 -36.20 -5.60 28.58
CA VAL A 460 -35.22 -5.69 27.52
C VAL A 460 -33.93 -5.09 28.02
N GLN A 461 -32.88 -5.85 28.01
CA GLN A 461 -31.56 -5.39 28.45
C GLN A 461 -30.64 -5.22 27.24
N GLN A 462 -30.01 -4.05 27.11
CA GLN A 462 -28.93 -3.86 26.17
C GLN A 462 -27.71 -4.65 26.64
N LYS A 463 -27.16 -5.49 25.75
CA LYS A 463 -26.00 -6.33 26.04
C LYS A 463 -24.74 -5.51 26.25
N GLN A 464 -24.60 -4.43 25.47
CA GLN A 464 -23.43 -3.57 25.48
C GLN A 464 -23.83 -2.10 25.24
N VAL A 465 -23.26 -1.21 26.01
CA VAL A 465 -23.33 0.24 25.79
C VAL A 465 -21.92 0.76 25.58
N VAL A 466 -21.65 1.27 24.36
CA VAL A 466 -20.37 1.86 24.01
C VAL A 466 -20.41 3.37 24.29
N ARG A 467 -19.33 3.88 24.87
CA ARG A 467 -19.10 5.32 25.01
C ARG A 467 -17.72 5.69 24.47
N ILE A 468 -17.70 6.78 23.71
CA ILE A 468 -16.48 7.37 23.15
C ILE A 468 -16.46 8.82 23.64
N ASP A 469 -15.37 9.26 24.24
CA ASP A 469 -15.21 10.59 24.84
C ASP A 469 -16.32 10.94 25.87
N GLY A 470 -16.81 9.94 26.59
CA GLY A 470 -17.89 10.09 27.57
C GLY A 470 -19.32 10.12 27.01
N LEU A 471 -19.50 10.30 25.69
CA LEU A 471 -20.79 10.26 25.00
C LEU A 471 -21.17 8.84 24.62
N ARG A 472 -22.47 8.52 24.58
CA ARG A 472 -22.94 7.29 23.95
C ARG A 472 -22.57 7.31 22.47
N ALA A 473 -22.14 6.15 21.98
CA ALA A 473 -21.72 5.99 20.60
C ALA A 473 -22.37 4.76 19.96
N LEU A 474 -22.79 4.92 18.72
CA LEU A 474 -23.15 3.83 17.81
C LEU A 474 -22.19 3.86 16.62
N THR A 475 -21.90 2.69 16.10
CA THR A 475 -21.05 2.53 14.92
C THR A 475 -21.85 1.87 13.81
N VAL A 476 -21.78 2.45 12.61
CA VAL A 476 -22.23 1.82 11.37
C VAL A 476 -20.99 1.50 10.54
N SER A 477 -20.88 0.26 10.09
CA SER A 477 -19.80 -0.19 9.20
C SER A 477 -20.38 -0.90 7.98
N ALA A 478 -19.66 -0.85 6.88
CA ALA A 478 -20.02 -1.54 5.66
C ALA A 478 -18.78 -1.99 4.90
N SER A 479 -18.94 -3.01 4.07
CA SER A 479 -17.93 -3.39 3.07
C SER A 479 -18.19 -2.65 1.78
N VAL A 480 -17.12 -2.37 1.05
CA VAL A 480 -17.17 -1.58 -0.19
C VAL A 480 -16.53 -2.38 -1.32
N ASP A 481 -17.25 -2.52 -2.43
CA ASP A 481 -16.69 -3.07 -3.66
C ASP A 481 -15.89 -1.99 -4.40
N SER A 482 -14.58 -2.04 -4.27
CA SER A 482 -13.68 -1.06 -4.86
C SER A 482 -13.72 -1.01 -6.40
N ASP A 483 -14.31 -2.02 -7.06
CA ASP A 483 -14.52 -2.00 -8.51
C ASP A 483 -15.73 -1.14 -8.92
N ILE A 484 -16.65 -0.85 -7.98
CA ILE A 484 -17.83 -0.01 -8.18
C ILE A 484 -17.63 1.37 -7.56
N ILE A 485 -17.31 1.41 -6.27
CA ILE A 485 -17.05 2.65 -5.51
C ILE A 485 -15.91 2.42 -4.52
N THR A 486 -15.00 3.37 -4.36
CA THR A 486 -13.94 3.27 -3.35
C THR A 486 -14.41 3.84 -2.01
N SER A 487 -13.80 3.40 -0.90
CA SER A 487 -14.08 3.95 0.43
C SER A 487 -13.92 5.47 0.48
N THR A 488 -12.91 6.00 -0.20
CA THR A 488 -12.65 7.44 -0.32
C THR A 488 -13.78 8.16 -1.05
N GLU A 489 -14.26 7.60 -2.18
CA GLU A 489 -15.38 8.17 -2.95
C GLU A 489 -16.67 8.15 -2.13
N LEU A 490 -16.95 7.04 -1.42
CA LEU A 490 -18.11 6.90 -0.54
C LEU A 490 -18.11 7.95 0.57
N VAL A 491 -17.00 8.11 1.29
CA VAL A 491 -16.87 9.09 2.38
C VAL A 491 -17.02 10.53 1.85
N ASN A 492 -16.43 10.85 0.69
CA ASN A 492 -16.58 12.17 0.07
C ASN A 492 -18.04 12.43 -0.32
N TYR A 493 -18.70 11.45 -0.95
CA TYR A 493 -20.12 11.57 -1.30
C TYR A 493 -21.01 11.82 -0.07
N LEU A 494 -20.80 11.08 1.01
CA LEU A 494 -21.57 11.26 2.25
C LEU A 494 -21.29 12.60 2.91
N ASN A 495 -20.04 13.07 2.94
CA ASN A 495 -19.66 14.38 3.47
C ASN A 495 -20.27 15.54 2.70
N GLU A 496 -20.41 15.42 1.38
CA GLU A 496 -20.96 16.49 0.54
C GLU A 496 -22.49 16.48 0.50
N SER A 497 -23.12 15.29 0.49
CA SER A 497 -24.56 15.18 0.23
C SER A 497 -25.40 14.89 1.47
N PHE A 498 -24.94 14.02 2.36
CA PHE A 498 -25.75 13.47 3.46
C PHE A 498 -25.44 14.08 4.83
N VAL A 499 -24.19 14.17 5.22
CA VAL A 499 -23.75 14.66 6.54
C VAL A 499 -24.28 16.07 6.84
N PRO A 500 -24.25 17.05 5.91
CA PRO A 500 -24.75 18.39 6.18
C PRO A 500 -26.27 18.45 6.44
N GLN A 501 -27.03 17.49 5.91
CA GLN A 501 -28.46 17.37 6.15
C GLN A 501 -28.72 16.80 7.54
N LEU A 502 -27.97 15.76 7.92
CA LEU A 502 -28.07 15.11 9.21
C LEU A 502 -27.69 16.03 10.37
N GLU A 503 -26.59 16.80 10.22
CA GLU A 503 -26.16 17.79 11.23
C GLU A 503 -27.14 18.95 11.43
N LYS A 504 -27.85 19.36 10.37
CA LYS A 504 -28.93 20.34 10.49
C LYS A 504 -30.14 19.83 11.24
N GLN A 505 -30.43 18.53 11.06
CA GLN A 505 -31.56 17.87 11.70
C GLN A 505 -31.27 17.56 13.18
N TYR A 506 -30.05 17.17 13.51
CA TYR A 506 -29.62 16.76 14.85
C TYR A 506 -28.41 17.54 15.32
N GLN A 507 -28.63 18.65 16.04
CA GLN A 507 -27.56 19.55 16.48
C GLN A 507 -26.64 18.98 17.56
N ASP A 508 -27.08 17.96 18.27
CA ASP A 508 -26.32 17.26 19.32
C ASP A 508 -25.58 16.01 18.81
N LEU A 509 -25.68 15.72 17.51
CA LEU A 509 -24.99 14.61 16.87
C LEU A 509 -23.58 15.01 16.47
N SER A 510 -22.61 14.21 16.86
CA SER A 510 -21.22 14.29 16.38
C SER A 510 -20.88 13.05 15.57
N LEU A 511 -20.34 13.27 14.40
CA LEU A 511 -19.95 12.24 13.44
C LEU A 511 -18.44 12.14 13.32
N TYR A 512 -17.93 10.94 13.20
CA TYR A 512 -16.53 10.69 12.94
C TYR A 512 -16.38 9.49 12.00
N PHE A 513 -15.75 9.71 10.84
CA PHE A 513 -15.41 8.62 9.93
C PHE A 513 -14.14 7.94 10.41
N ALA A 514 -14.28 6.72 10.90
CA ALA A 514 -13.23 5.85 11.39
C ALA A 514 -12.74 4.89 10.29
N GLY A 515 -11.93 3.89 10.66
CA GLY A 515 -11.46 2.87 9.74
C GLY A 515 -10.49 3.39 8.69
N GLU A 516 -10.74 3.09 7.42
CA GLU A 516 -9.87 3.52 6.31
C GLU A 516 -9.79 5.05 6.20
N ALA A 517 -10.90 5.76 6.39
CA ALA A 517 -10.96 7.22 6.30
C ALA A 517 -10.11 7.92 7.37
N GLU A 518 -10.12 7.41 8.60
CA GLU A 518 -9.28 7.91 9.70
C GLU A 518 -7.80 7.73 9.38
N GLN A 519 -7.41 6.52 8.97
CA GLN A 519 -6.03 6.24 8.62
C GLN A 519 -5.56 7.06 7.42
N GLN A 520 -6.45 7.32 6.45
CA GLN A 520 -6.18 8.20 5.33
C GLN A 520 -5.92 9.64 5.80
N ALA A 521 -6.78 10.19 6.66
CA ALA A 521 -6.64 11.56 7.16
C ALA A 521 -5.33 11.76 7.96
N GLU A 522 -5.02 10.84 8.88
CA GLU A 522 -3.76 10.87 9.65
C GLU A 522 -2.53 10.78 8.75
N THR A 523 -2.53 9.81 7.83
CA THR A 523 -1.39 9.57 6.95
C THR A 523 -1.21 10.72 5.96
N GLN A 524 -2.30 11.28 5.41
CA GLN A 524 -2.24 12.38 4.45
C GLN A 524 -1.61 13.63 5.07
N SER A 525 -1.99 13.98 6.29
CA SER A 525 -1.42 15.14 7.01
C SER A 525 0.08 14.96 7.28
N SER A 526 0.49 13.76 7.70
CA SER A 526 1.89 13.42 7.92
C SER A 526 2.69 13.39 6.60
N MET A 527 2.14 12.79 5.55
CA MET A 527 2.77 12.69 4.23
C MET A 527 2.99 14.06 3.58
N GLN A 528 2.08 15.03 3.74
CA GLN A 528 2.29 16.39 3.24
C GLN A 528 3.52 17.03 3.88
N SER A 529 3.65 16.93 5.18
CA SER A 529 4.81 17.46 5.93
C SER A 529 6.11 16.81 5.50
N VAL A 530 6.12 15.48 5.38
CA VAL A 530 7.25 14.67 4.92
C VAL A 530 7.63 15.03 3.49
N PHE A 531 6.67 15.21 2.59
CA PHE A 531 6.90 15.57 1.20
C PHE A 531 7.55 16.96 1.06
N ILE A 532 7.05 17.95 1.80
CA ILE A 532 7.64 19.29 1.84
C ILE A 532 9.08 19.22 2.36
N LEU A 533 9.33 18.49 3.45
CA LEU A 533 10.66 18.30 4.01
C LEU A 533 11.62 17.64 3.00
N ALA A 534 11.14 16.61 2.30
CA ALA A 534 11.90 15.94 1.25
C ALA A 534 12.28 16.91 0.12
N LEU A 535 11.32 17.69 -0.40
CA LEU A 535 11.58 18.68 -1.45
C LEU A 535 12.58 19.76 -1.02
N LEU A 536 12.45 20.28 0.21
CA LEU A 536 13.40 21.26 0.75
C LEU A 536 14.81 20.68 0.91
N SER A 537 14.90 19.42 1.37
CA SER A 537 16.16 18.71 1.51
C SER A 537 16.81 18.44 0.13
N ILE A 538 16.04 18.01 -0.86
CA ILE A 538 16.48 17.83 -2.24
C ILE A 538 17.02 19.17 -2.79
N PHE A 539 16.27 20.26 -2.63
CA PHE A 539 16.67 21.58 -3.09
C PHE A 539 18.00 22.00 -2.47
N ALA A 540 18.16 21.88 -1.15
CA ALA A 540 19.38 22.23 -0.43
C ALA A 540 20.57 21.39 -0.90
N LEU A 541 20.40 20.07 -1.04
CA LEU A 541 21.44 19.16 -1.50
C LEU A 541 21.86 19.41 -2.94
N LEU A 542 20.95 19.81 -3.82
CA LEU A 542 21.26 20.17 -5.20
C LEU A 542 21.95 21.53 -5.32
N ALA A 543 21.60 22.52 -4.49
CA ALA A 543 22.16 23.86 -4.54
C ALA A 543 23.68 23.88 -4.28
N ILE A 544 24.16 22.94 -3.45
CA ILE A 544 25.60 22.86 -3.07
C ILE A 544 26.48 22.53 -4.29
N PRO A 545 26.32 21.40 -5.00
CA PRO A 545 27.18 21.04 -6.12
C PRO A 545 26.99 21.94 -7.34
N LEU A 546 25.78 22.47 -7.55
CA LEU A 546 25.47 23.34 -8.69
C LEU A 546 25.88 24.79 -8.46
N LYS A 547 26.08 25.20 -7.21
CA LYS A 547 26.39 26.60 -6.84
C LYS A 547 25.36 27.60 -7.42
N SER A 548 24.10 27.21 -7.46
CA SER A 548 22.99 27.96 -8.05
C SER A 548 21.70 27.64 -7.27
N TYR A 549 20.79 28.60 -7.16
CA TYR A 549 19.45 28.40 -6.59
C TYR A 549 18.37 28.13 -7.66
N ILE A 550 18.64 28.45 -8.93
CA ILE A 550 17.68 28.29 -10.02
C ILE A 550 17.82 26.90 -10.68
N GLN A 551 19.06 26.43 -10.89
CA GLN A 551 19.28 25.14 -11.50
C GLN A 551 18.65 23.97 -10.71
N PRO A 552 18.69 23.93 -9.36
CA PRO A 552 17.92 22.97 -8.57
C PRO A 552 16.42 22.98 -8.89
N LEU A 553 15.80 24.15 -9.01
CA LEU A 553 14.39 24.26 -9.36
C LEU A 553 14.09 23.68 -10.75
N ILE A 554 14.97 23.92 -11.73
CA ILE A 554 14.86 23.31 -13.05
C ILE A 554 14.94 21.78 -12.97
N ILE A 555 15.89 21.25 -12.20
CA ILE A 555 16.02 19.79 -12.00
C ILE A 555 14.78 19.21 -11.32
N MET A 556 14.27 19.89 -10.29
CA MET A 556 13.08 19.44 -9.55
C MET A 556 11.81 19.44 -10.40
N THR A 557 11.75 20.15 -11.55
CA THR A 557 10.61 20.02 -12.48
C THR A 557 10.44 18.61 -13.04
N ALA A 558 11.46 17.77 -13.00
CA ALA A 558 11.35 16.36 -13.40
C ALA A 558 10.45 15.55 -12.45
N ILE A 559 10.30 15.96 -11.18
CA ILE A 559 9.49 15.25 -10.17
C ILE A 559 8.00 15.19 -10.58
N PRO A 560 7.30 16.32 -10.86
CA PRO A 560 5.91 16.28 -11.33
C PRO A 560 5.71 15.40 -12.57
N PHE A 561 6.66 15.42 -13.49
CA PHE A 561 6.58 14.58 -14.69
C PHE A 561 6.86 13.09 -14.42
N GLY A 562 7.61 12.77 -13.37
CA GLY A 562 7.71 11.40 -12.87
C GLY A 562 6.35 10.86 -12.39
N ILE A 563 5.53 11.72 -11.76
CA ILE A 563 4.16 11.39 -11.35
C ILE A 563 3.30 11.05 -12.58
N VAL A 564 3.46 11.79 -13.69
CA VAL A 564 2.79 11.46 -14.95
C VAL A 564 3.10 10.03 -15.40
N GLY A 565 4.37 9.63 -15.35
CA GLY A 565 4.78 8.27 -15.67
C GLY A 565 4.17 7.22 -14.73
N ALA A 566 4.09 7.52 -13.43
CA ALA A 566 3.45 6.66 -12.45
C ALA A 566 1.96 6.47 -12.76
N ILE A 567 1.21 7.54 -13.03
CA ILE A 567 -0.22 7.48 -13.38
C ILE A 567 -0.44 6.68 -14.67
N ILE A 568 0.35 6.91 -15.71
CA ILE A 568 0.28 6.14 -16.96
C ILE A 568 0.56 4.64 -16.69
N GLY A 569 1.54 4.34 -15.84
CA GLY A 569 1.86 2.98 -15.44
C GLY A 569 0.69 2.29 -14.72
N HIS A 570 0.01 2.99 -13.81
CA HIS A 570 -1.19 2.48 -13.15
C HIS A 570 -2.33 2.25 -14.14
N TRP A 571 -2.61 3.25 -14.96
CA TRP A 571 -3.65 3.16 -15.99
C TRP A 571 -3.45 1.98 -16.94
N SER A 572 -2.20 1.80 -17.43
CA SER A 572 -1.90 0.74 -18.40
C SER A 572 -1.95 -0.68 -17.82
N ASN A 573 -1.79 -0.82 -16.49
CA ASN A 573 -1.85 -2.11 -15.80
C ASN A 573 -3.18 -2.32 -15.04
N GLY A 574 -4.16 -1.41 -15.17
CA GLY A 574 -5.43 -1.51 -14.45
C GLY A 574 -5.29 -1.40 -12.93
N LEU A 575 -4.24 -0.75 -12.44
CA LEU A 575 -3.97 -0.58 -11.02
C LEU A 575 -4.60 0.70 -10.49
N MET A 576 -5.12 0.65 -9.26
CA MET A 576 -5.58 1.84 -8.55
C MET A 576 -4.38 2.61 -7.98
N LEU A 577 -4.49 3.94 -7.93
CA LEU A 577 -3.56 4.77 -7.17
C LEU A 577 -3.85 4.58 -5.68
N SER A 578 -2.86 4.12 -4.95
CA SER A 578 -2.97 3.85 -3.52
C SER A 578 -1.92 4.61 -2.73
N LEU A 579 -2.02 4.53 -1.41
CA LEU A 579 -1.01 5.05 -0.50
C LEU A 579 0.40 4.51 -0.82
N LEU A 580 0.51 3.26 -1.24
CA LEU A 580 1.78 2.66 -1.64
C LEU A 580 2.28 3.23 -2.98
N SER A 581 1.38 3.61 -3.87
CA SER A 581 1.74 4.34 -5.09
C SER A 581 2.41 5.67 -4.76
N LEU A 582 1.92 6.39 -3.73
CA LEU A 582 2.53 7.63 -3.24
C LEU A 582 3.94 7.40 -2.69
N ASN A 583 4.19 6.26 -2.05
CA ASN A 583 5.54 5.90 -1.60
C ASN A 583 6.50 5.68 -2.79
N GLY A 584 6.03 4.99 -3.83
CA GLY A 584 6.77 4.84 -5.06
C GLY A 584 7.07 6.19 -5.73
N ILE A 585 6.13 7.12 -5.73
CA ILE A 585 6.28 8.49 -6.24
C ILE A 585 7.29 9.29 -5.40
N LEU A 586 7.24 9.17 -4.07
CA LEU A 586 8.20 9.78 -3.17
C LEU A 586 9.62 9.26 -3.46
N ALA A 587 9.79 7.94 -3.53
CA ALA A 587 11.05 7.31 -3.90
C ALA A 587 11.57 7.79 -5.26
N LEU A 588 10.68 7.87 -6.25
CA LEU A 588 10.95 8.37 -7.58
C LEU A 588 11.51 9.80 -7.57
N SER A 589 11.01 10.67 -6.68
CA SER A 589 11.47 12.07 -6.61
C SER A 589 12.95 12.18 -6.30
N GLY A 590 13.50 11.31 -5.46
CA GLY A 590 14.92 11.26 -5.17
C GLY A 590 15.76 10.70 -6.33
N VAL A 591 15.27 9.67 -7.01
CA VAL A 591 16.00 8.96 -8.07
C VAL A 591 16.08 9.80 -9.36
N VAL A 592 14.97 10.40 -9.80
CA VAL A 592 14.90 11.19 -11.03
C VAL A 592 15.83 12.41 -11.00
N VAL A 593 16.00 12.97 -9.82
CA VAL A 593 16.86 14.14 -9.61
C VAL A 593 18.34 13.80 -9.82
N ASN A 594 18.75 12.55 -9.51
CA ASN A 594 20.14 12.09 -9.67
C ASN A 594 20.61 12.17 -11.14
N ASP A 595 19.85 11.62 -12.08
CA ASP A 595 20.18 11.65 -13.51
C ASP A 595 20.22 13.08 -14.06
N SER A 596 19.27 13.89 -13.62
CA SER A 596 19.17 15.30 -13.98
C SER A 596 20.37 16.13 -13.46
N LEU A 597 20.82 15.85 -12.25
CA LEU A 597 22.01 16.48 -11.65
C LEU A 597 23.27 16.16 -12.46
N LEU A 598 23.44 14.89 -12.87
CA LEU A 598 24.57 14.47 -13.70
C LEU A 598 24.60 15.20 -15.06
N LEU A 599 23.42 15.37 -15.68
CA LEU A 599 23.28 16.09 -16.95
C LEU A 599 23.64 17.57 -16.80
N VAL A 600 23.05 18.25 -15.80
CA VAL A 600 23.31 19.70 -15.56
C VAL A 600 24.75 19.95 -15.12
N SER A 601 25.33 19.06 -14.31
CA SER A 601 26.77 19.15 -13.95
C SER A 601 27.69 19.06 -15.17
N ARG A 602 27.35 18.15 -16.12
CA ARG A 602 28.12 18.04 -17.38
C ARG A 602 27.96 19.28 -18.26
N PHE A 603 26.75 19.82 -18.38
CA PHE A 603 26.47 21.07 -19.06
C PHE A 603 27.30 22.22 -18.46
N ASN A 604 27.31 22.36 -17.13
CA ASN A 604 28.10 23.39 -16.45
C ASN A 604 29.60 23.23 -16.68
N ALA A 605 30.11 22.00 -16.76
CA ALA A 605 31.53 21.74 -17.09
C ALA A 605 31.88 22.22 -18.52
N LEU A 606 31.04 21.84 -19.52
CA LEU A 606 31.24 22.26 -20.91
C LEU A 606 31.14 23.78 -21.08
N ARG A 607 30.26 24.44 -20.34
CA ARG A 607 30.19 25.90 -20.34
C ARG A 607 31.43 26.57 -19.76
N ARG A 608 32.03 26.00 -18.73
CA ARG A 608 33.31 26.46 -18.17
C ARG A 608 34.50 26.24 -19.14
N GLU A 609 34.42 25.20 -19.97
CA GLU A 609 35.38 24.95 -21.06
C GLU A 609 35.22 25.93 -22.24
N GLY A 610 34.22 26.83 -22.21
CA GLY A 610 33.99 27.87 -23.22
C GLY A 610 33.10 27.45 -24.39
N MET A 611 32.45 26.30 -24.33
CA MET A 611 31.55 25.84 -25.39
C MET A 611 30.30 26.73 -25.51
N ALA A 612 29.85 26.97 -26.75
CA ALA A 612 28.64 27.73 -27.02
C ALA A 612 27.41 27.06 -26.37
N LEU A 613 26.42 27.87 -25.95
CA LEU A 613 25.30 27.45 -25.12
C LEU A 613 24.54 26.24 -25.69
N GLU A 614 24.08 26.35 -26.94
CA GLU A 614 23.29 25.27 -27.58
C GLU A 614 24.11 24.00 -27.79
N ASN A 615 25.38 24.17 -28.19
CA ASN A 615 26.31 23.04 -28.39
C ASN A 615 26.61 22.34 -27.04
N ALA A 616 26.79 23.11 -25.97
CA ALA A 616 27.05 22.57 -24.64
C ALA A 616 25.85 21.75 -24.11
N VAL A 617 24.62 22.18 -24.39
CA VAL A 617 23.39 21.43 -24.04
C VAL A 617 23.32 20.13 -24.85
N ILE A 618 23.49 20.21 -26.18
CA ILE A 618 23.42 19.03 -27.05
C ILE A 618 24.48 18.01 -26.68
N GLU A 619 25.74 18.46 -26.47
CA GLU A 619 26.86 17.58 -26.11
C GLU A 619 26.68 16.98 -24.71
N ALA A 620 26.20 17.76 -23.73
CA ALA A 620 25.89 17.23 -22.40
C ALA A 620 24.87 16.10 -22.48
N CYS A 621 23.76 16.30 -23.21
CA CYS A 621 22.68 15.34 -23.36
C CYS A 621 23.14 14.09 -24.12
N THR A 622 23.80 14.25 -25.28
CA THR A 622 24.23 13.11 -26.12
C THR A 622 25.31 12.26 -25.44
N SER A 623 26.24 12.89 -24.72
CA SER A 623 27.28 12.18 -23.96
C SER A 623 26.75 11.44 -22.74
N ARG A 624 25.59 11.84 -22.18
CA ARG A 624 24.98 11.20 -21.01
C ARG A 624 23.84 10.24 -21.35
N LEU A 625 23.33 10.25 -22.58
CA LEU A 625 22.21 9.42 -23.00
C LEU A 625 22.39 7.95 -22.61
N ARG A 626 23.58 7.39 -22.86
CA ARG A 626 23.86 5.98 -22.57
C ARG A 626 23.73 5.67 -21.08
N ALA A 627 24.34 6.46 -20.22
CA ALA A 627 24.30 6.26 -18.78
C ALA A 627 22.87 6.36 -18.25
N VAL A 628 22.14 7.41 -18.63
CA VAL A 628 20.77 7.68 -18.19
C VAL A 628 19.79 6.60 -18.67
N LEU A 629 19.89 6.16 -19.93
CA LEU A 629 19.04 5.05 -20.41
C LEU A 629 19.35 3.73 -19.70
N LEU A 630 20.65 3.47 -19.45
CA LEU A 630 21.04 2.23 -18.80
C LEU A 630 20.56 2.18 -17.34
N THR A 631 20.71 3.27 -16.57
CA THR A 631 20.20 3.35 -15.19
C THR A 631 18.69 3.14 -15.16
N SER A 632 17.93 3.82 -16.02
CA SER A 632 16.48 3.70 -16.06
C SER A 632 16.00 2.29 -16.44
N ILE A 633 16.66 1.66 -17.42
CA ILE A 633 16.33 0.29 -17.83
C ILE A 633 16.71 -0.71 -16.72
N THR A 634 17.88 -0.57 -16.08
CA THR A 634 18.30 -1.47 -14.99
C THR A 634 17.36 -1.38 -13.78
N THR A 635 16.93 -0.18 -13.42
CA THR A 635 15.98 0.03 -12.32
C THR A 635 14.61 -0.58 -12.65
N PHE A 636 14.08 -0.33 -13.86
CA PHE A 636 12.81 -0.94 -14.28
C PHE A 636 12.89 -2.47 -14.34
N VAL A 637 13.95 -3.02 -14.94
CA VAL A 637 14.16 -4.47 -15.05
C VAL A 637 14.37 -5.12 -13.67
N GLY A 638 15.00 -4.40 -12.73
CA GLY A 638 15.15 -4.84 -11.34
C GLY A 638 13.81 -4.99 -10.61
N LEU A 639 12.84 -4.11 -10.94
CA LEU A 639 11.49 -4.10 -10.36
C LEU A 639 10.51 -5.01 -11.12
N TYR A 640 10.81 -5.35 -12.39
CA TYR A 640 9.91 -6.11 -13.25
C TYR A 640 9.40 -7.44 -12.64
N PRO A 641 10.23 -8.24 -11.94
CA PRO A 641 9.75 -9.48 -11.34
C PRO A 641 8.59 -9.29 -10.36
N ILE A 642 8.55 -8.17 -9.62
CA ILE A 642 7.46 -7.90 -8.68
C ILE A 642 6.17 -7.45 -9.38
N LEU A 643 6.30 -6.80 -10.56
CA LEU A 643 5.14 -6.39 -11.35
C LEU A 643 4.36 -7.57 -11.95
N GLY A 644 5.03 -8.71 -12.13
CA GLY A 644 4.42 -9.95 -12.64
C GLY A 644 4.11 -10.98 -11.56
N GLU A 645 4.26 -10.64 -10.28
CA GLU A 645 4.04 -11.55 -9.15
C GLU A 645 2.54 -11.56 -8.78
N THR A 646 2.02 -12.74 -8.42
CA THR A 646 0.59 -12.94 -8.09
C THR A 646 0.36 -13.26 -6.62
N SER A 647 1.43 -13.47 -5.82
CA SER A 647 1.29 -13.72 -4.38
C SER A 647 0.66 -12.53 -3.65
N ILE A 648 -0.15 -12.80 -2.63
CA ILE A 648 -0.86 -11.76 -1.85
C ILE A 648 0.12 -10.72 -1.30
N GLN A 649 1.26 -11.17 -0.78
CA GLN A 649 2.29 -10.31 -0.23
C GLN A 649 2.87 -9.35 -1.28
N ALA A 650 3.04 -9.83 -2.50
CA ALA A 650 3.54 -8.98 -3.59
C ALA A 650 2.48 -8.01 -4.11
N GLN A 651 1.22 -8.42 -4.18
CA GLN A 651 0.12 -7.55 -4.64
C GLN A 651 0.04 -6.25 -3.85
N PHE A 652 0.31 -6.29 -2.55
CA PHE A 652 0.39 -5.10 -1.71
C PHE A 652 1.47 -4.12 -2.17
N LEU A 653 2.56 -4.61 -2.76
CA LEU A 653 3.76 -3.84 -3.11
C LEU A 653 3.81 -3.41 -4.58
N ILE A 654 3.02 -4.06 -5.44
CA ILE A 654 2.96 -3.78 -6.88
C ILE A 654 2.69 -2.30 -7.19
N PRO A 655 1.74 -1.59 -6.53
CA PRO A 655 1.47 -0.18 -6.83
C PRO A 655 2.69 0.73 -6.63
N ALA A 656 3.51 0.46 -5.59
CA ALA A 656 4.74 1.22 -5.35
C ALA A 656 5.81 0.93 -6.41
N ALA A 657 5.99 -0.35 -6.76
CA ALA A 657 6.92 -0.76 -7.81
C ALA A 657 6.52 -0.22 -9.19
N ALA A 658 5.22 -0.20 -9.50
CA ALA A 658 4.68 0.39 -10.72
C ALA A 658 4.94 1.90 -10.78
N SER A 659 4.65 2.63 -9.70
CA SER A 659 4.92 4.06 -9.60
C SER A 659 6.39 4.39 -9.86
N LEU A 660 7.30 3.68 -9.20
CA LEU A 660 8.73 3.89 -9.37
C LEU A 660 9.20 3.46 -10.77
N GLY A 661 8.84 2.25 -11.22
CA GLY A 661 9.33 1.69 -12.47
C GLY A 661 8.87 2.48 -13.71
N TYR A 662 7.57 2.67 -13.87
CA TYR A 662 7.05 3.46 -15.00
C TYR A 662 7.37 4.95 -14.86
N GLY A 663 7.39 5.46 -13.61
CA GLY A 663 7.80 6.82 -13.31
C GLY A 663 9.23 7.13 -13.78
N ILE A 664 10.20 6.25 -13.51
CA ILE A 664 11.59 6.41 -13.96
C ILE A 664 11.69 6.38 -15.48
N LEU A 665 11.03 5.42 -16.15
CA LEU A 665 11.08 5.35 -17.62
C LEU A 665 10.57 6.63 -18.26
N PHE A 666 9.47 7.17 -17.76
CA PHE A 666 8.90 8.41 -18.28
C PHE A 666 9.77 9.63 -17.93
N ALA A 667 10.22 9.71 -16.68
CA ALA A 667 11.09 10.78 -16.21
C ALA A 667 12.42 10.86 -16.99
N THR A 668 12.92 9.72 -17.48
CA THR A 668 14.10 9.67 -18.35
C THR A 668 13.89 10.46 -19.64
N ALA A 669 12.75 10.27 -20.30
CA ALA A 669 12.40 11.03 -21.50
C ALA A 669 12.31 12.54 -21.19
N ILE A 670 11.74 12.89 -20.04
CA ILE A 670 11.61 14.28 -19.58
C ILE A 670 13.00 14.88 -19.29
N THR A 671 13.82 14.17 -18.54
CA THR A 671 15.19 14.63 -18.22
C THR A 671 15.98 14.91 -19.50
N LEU A 672 15.85 14.08 -20.51
CA LEU A 672 16.60 14.19 -21.76
C LEU A 672 16.03 15.24 -22.75
N LEU A 673 14.80 15.70 -22.59
CA LEU A 673 14.14 16.65 -23.50
C LEU A 673 13.71 17.95 -22.81
N LEU A 674 13.01 17.88 -21.67
CA LEU A 674 12.48 19.05 -20.99
C LEU A 674 13.55 19.88 -20.28
N ILE A 675 14.46 19.22 -19.54
CA ILE A 675 15.51 19.93 -18.79
C ILE A 675 16.44 20.74 -19.73
N PRO A 676 16.90 20.21 -20.87
CA PRO A 676 17.61 20.99 -21.87
C PRO A 676 16.87 22.25 -22.34
N ALA A 677 15.56 22.11 -22.59
CA ALA A 677 14.74 23.26 -23.00
C ALA A 677 14.63 24.34 -21.89
N LEU A 678 14.41 23.92 -20.65
CA LEU A 678 14.33 24.82 -19.49
C LEU A 678 15.66 25.52 -19.19
N LEU A 679 16.81 24.82 -19.34
CA LEU A 679 18.12 25.42 -19.18
C LEU A 679 18.34 26.56 -20.21
N LEU A 680 17.92 26.38 -21.45
CA LEU A 680 18.03 27.40 -22.49
C LEU A 680 17.08 28.57 -22.22
N ILE A 681 15.84 28.31 -21.81
CA ILE A 681 14.87 29.36 -21.42
C ILE A 681 15.42 30.17 -20.25
N TYR A 682 16.04 29.52 -19.27
CA TYR A 682 16.68 30.22 -18.14
C TYR A 682 17.78 31.17 -18.62
N GLU A 683 18.63 30.75 -19.51
CA GLU A 683 19.71 31.60 -20.06
C GLU A 683 19.18 32.75 -20.93
N ASP A 684 18.08 32.52 -21.67
CA ASP A 684 17.37 33.59 -22.39
C ASP A 684 16.87 34.69 -21.44
N VAL A 685 16.18 34.27 -20.37
CA VAL A 685 15.64 35.20 -19.38
C VAL A 685 16.77 35.94 -18.64
N ALA A 686 17.83 35.24 -18.27
CA ALA A 686 19.01 35.84 -17.65
C ALA A 686 19.70 36.85 -18.58
N GLY A 687 19.77 36.55 -19.87
CA GLY A 687 20.30 37.46 -20.90
C GLY A 687 19.46 38.73 -21.08
N ILE A 688 18.12 38.62 -21.04
CA ILE A 688 17.20 39.74 -21.10
C ILE A 688 17.37 40.63 -19.84
N GLY A 689 17.44 40.00 -18.65
CA GLY A 689 17.64 40.70 -17.39
C GLY A 689 18.95 41.48 -17.33
N ALA A 690 20.03 40.91 -17.86
CA ALA A 690 21.34 41.59 -17.95
C ALA A 690 21.34 42.78 -18.94
N ARG A 691 20.61 42.65 -20.06
CA ARG A 691 20.42 43.77 -21.02
C ARG A 691 19.55 44.87 -20.43
N ALA A 692 18.47 44.54 -19.74
CA ALA A 692 17.61 45.52 -19.05
C ALA A 692 18.39 46.27 -17.95
N LYS A 693 19.20 45.57 -17.15
CA LYS A 693 20.04 46.20 -16.13
C LYS A 693 21.11 47.14 -16.74
N LYS A 694 21.71 46.77 -17.89
CA LYS A 694 22.60 47.67 -18.62
C LYS A 694 21.92 48.88 -19.23
N SER A 695 20.66 48.76 -19.69
CA SER A 695 19.89 49.89 -20.21
C SER A 695 19.47 50.85 -19.10
N VAL A 696 19.07 50.37 -17.94
CA VAL A 696 18.76 51.19 -16.76
C VAL A 696 19.98 51.95 -16.26
N LEU A 697 21.15 51.27 -16.18
CA LEU A 697 22.43 51.92 -15.78
C LEU A 697 22.92 52.97 -16.81
N ARG A 698 22.50 52.89 -18.09
CA ARG A 698 22.80 53.90 -19.11
C ARG A 698 21.85 55.11 -19.10
N VAL A 699 20.69 54.98 -18.44
CA VAL A 699 19.68 56.05 -18.33
C VAL A 699 19.84 56.84 -17.01
N THR A 700 20.47 56.23 -15.99
CA THR A 700 20.70 56.80 -14.67
C THR A 700 22.12 57.32 -14.43
N GLY A 701 23.06 57.16 -15.35
CA GLY A 701 24.42 57.79 -15.39
C GLY A 701 24.53 58.69 -16.60
#